data_0fc30a354ac32acba8af3bb294d2b0e1
#
_entry.id   0fc30a354ac32acba8af3bb294d2b0e1
#
_cell.length_a   1.000
_cell.length_b   1.000
_cell.length_c   1.000
_cell.angle_alpha   90.00
_cell.angle_beta   90.00
_cell.angle_gamma   90.00
#
_symmetry.space_group_name_H-M   'P 1'
#
loop_
_entity.id
_entity.type
_entity.pdbx_description
1 polymer ?
#
loop_
_entity_poly.entity_id
_entity_poly.type
_entity_poly.pdbx_seq_one_letter_code
_entity_poly.pdbx_strand_id
1 'polypeptide(L)'
;QIASELATIYWRTDGAWSAPVVILAPCGAYRPGLGPFHAQTMEATFAHIPGLDVAMPSTADDAAGILEAALDGDRPTLILYPKTCLNDPLRASRVQGTHRPVVPGHAAVRHRGDDVTIVAWGSTAPIAERAAAVLDAAGVGVDLIDLRSIAPWDMEAVTASAARTRRLVVVHEDNLTGGFGAEVVAHVSDHLEGDLTTRRIARPDTWVPNHYANQLEVLPSARDVVEAVAGMIGGLEVTEAEGAQEVDGVLAVEATGSSPADQQVTVVEWMVAEGDTVTEGQVIAEAEGDKATFELAAPASGEISDLHEELEPVPVGTVLASITLAPGAAAARRRMPIEPRLRVRRVPGHQPSPVRAAAAAPAVLAPPVGLSGFSVRAGGRILTNADIAARFPGRTEADIVRRTGIRQRPVLAPGEDISALAARAAREALDAEGLALGDLEAIIAATGTPTRLSPSVACLVQNALAEDDGPADVAASDVSAACSGYLYAMQTAHDMLQQRPEASVLVVTAEAMTRYVDPDDFDTVVVFGDAVTATVVHGPARAGDSPVLLHRPVLSASGDDGSVIRHGPADEDHLFMDGPRVYTRAVREMLHMLDRAAGQSGASTAELMHVIPHQANGRIISSIQARSGLPADRFVVNVENWGNTSSSTIPIAIAEHLPTGPTGLGGLVAFGAGLTSAAAVVEFTGKD
;
A
#
# COMPACT_ATOMS: atom_id res chain seq x y z
N GLN A 1 -16.99 -2.58 23.33
CA GLN A 1 -15.99 -1.68 23.95
C GLN A 1 -14.80 -1.43 23.03
N ILE A 2 -14.22 -2.46 22.39
CA ILE A 2 -13.08 -2.27 21.46
C ILE A 2 -13.45 -1.30 20.34
N ALA A 3 -14.54 -1.57 19.62
CA ALA A 3 -14.96 -0.77 18.47
C ALA A 3 -15.54 0.60 18.87
N SER A 4 -16.36 0.66 19.96
CA SER A 4 -17.08 1.88 20.31
C SER A 4 -16.29 2.84 21.20
N GLU A 5 -15.30 2.34 21.95
CA GLU A 5 -14.56 3.15 22.91
C GLU A 5 -13.07 3.24 22.56
N LEU A 6 -12.35 2.13 22.58
CA LEU A 6 -10.88 2.16 22.40
C LEU A 6 -10.48 2.68 21.01
N ALA A 7 -11.09 2.15 19.96
CA ALA A 7 -10.73 2.52 18.59
C ALA A 7 -11.17 3.94 18.20
N THR A 8 -12.22 4.48 18.85
CA THR A 8 -12.77 5.79 18.47
C THR A 8 -12.27 6.95 19.32
N ILE A 9 -11.62 6.69 20.46
CA ILE A 9 -11.31 7.76 21.42
C ILE A 9 -10.42 8.86 20.84
N TYR A 10 -9.41 8.48 20.06
CA TYR A 10 -8.53 9.42 19.38
C TYR A 10 -9.33 10.33 18.44
N TRP A 11 -10.17 9.76 17.59
CA TRP A 11 -11.02 10.50 16.66
C TRP A 11 -12.07 11.36 17.38
N ARG A 12 -12.75 10.82 18.41
CA ARG A 12 -13.79 11.54 19.18
C ARG A 12 -13.26 12.73 19.98
N THR A 13 -11.97 12.74 20.26
CA THR A 13 -11.30 13.78 21.07
C THR A 13 -10.40 14.67 20.22
N ASP A 14 -10.51 14.58 18.89
CA ASP A 14 -9.67 15.34 17.94
C ASP A 14 -8.17 15.20 18.25
N GLY A 15 -7.74 13.98 18.53
CA GLY A 15 -6.36 13.65 18.86
C GLY A 15 -5.88 14.03 20.27
N ALA A 16 -6.77 14.58 21.11
CA ALA A 16 -6.40 14.99 22.46
C ALA A 16 -6.12 13.81 23.40
N TRP A 17 -6.75 12.66 23.14
CA TRP A 17 -6.57 11.44 23.92
C TRP A 17 -6.29 10.25 23.00
N SER A 18 -5.39 9.37 23.44
CA SER A 18 -5.16 8.06 22.85
C SER A 18 -5.47 6.97 23.88
N ALA A 19 -5.67 5.74 23.39
CA ALA A 19 -5.88 4.57 24.24
C ALA A 19 -4.80 3.52 23.90
N PRO A 20 -3.58 3.64 24.41
CA PRO A 20 -2.48 2.71 24.14
C PRO A 20 -2.68 1.39 24.93
N VAL A 21 -3.69 0.63 24.53
CA VAL A 21 -4.05 -0.65 25.14
C VAL A 21 -3.64 -1.79 24.21
N VAL A 22 -2.84 -2.71 24.73
CA VAL A 22 -2.48 -3.94 24.01
C VAL A 22 -3.40 -5.07 24.48
N ILE A 23 -4.11 -5.68 23.55
CA ILE A 23 -5.01 -6.81 23.78
C ILE A 23 -4.39 -8.05 23.16
N LEU A 24 -4.15 -9.08 23.98
CA LEU A 24 -3.66 -10.37 23.52
C LEU A 24 -4.83 -11.36 23.49
N ALA A 25 -5.09 -11.98 22.33
CA ALA A 25 -6.15 -12.96 22.20
C ALA A 25 -5.69 -14.22 21.46
N PRO A 26 -5.91 -15.43 22.02
CA PRO A 26 -5.63 -16.68 21.32
C PRO A 26 -6.65 -16.89 20.20
N CYS A 27 -6.16 -17.39 19.05
CA CYS A 27 -7.01 -17.71 17.91
C CYS A 27 -6.54 -19.00 17.20
N GLY A 28 -7.29 -19.42 16.20
CA GLY A 28 -6.92 -20.46 15.27
C GLY A 28 -7.25 -21.88 15.71
N ALA A 29 -7.36 -22.73 14.72
CA ALA A 29 -7.63 -24.17 14.78
C ALA A 29 -6.33 -25.01 14.69
N TYR A 30 -6.36 -26.11 13.95
CA TYR A 30 -5.27 -27.07 13.74
C TYR A 30 -4.79 -27.79 15.00
N ARG A 31 -5.62 -27.82 16.03
CA ARG A 31 -5.36 -28.59 17.27
C ARG A 31 -6.60 -29.41 17.66
N PRO A 32 -6.40 -30.61 18.20
CA PRO A 32 -7.51 -31.40 18.74
C PRO A 32 -8.30 -30.65 19.83
N GLY A 33 -9.58 -30.94 19.97
CA GLY A 33 -10.42 -30.49 21.08
C GLY A 33 -10.90 -29.04 21.05
N LEU A 34 -10.56 -28.25 20.02
CA LEU A 34 -10.91 -26.80 20.02
C LEU A 34 -12.38 -26.51 19.68
N GLY A 35 -12.96 -27.17 18.68
CA GLY A 35 -14.35 -26.98 18.24
C GLY A 35 -14.74 -25.54 17.88
N PRO A 36 -16.03 -25.27 17.66
CA PRO A 36 -16.50 -24.01 17.08
C PRO A 36 -16.30 -22.79 17.98
N PHE A 37 -16.15 -22.95 19.28
CA PHE A 37 -16.02 -21.84 20.22
C PHE A 37 -14.57 -21.39 20.46
N HIS A 38 -13.61 -22.27 20.22
CA HIS A 38 -12.20 -22.01 20.53
C HIS A 38 -11.28 -21.98 19.30
N ALA A 39 -11.76 -22.42 18.14
CA ALA A 39 -10.95 -22.61 16.94
C ALA A 39 -11.08 -21.48 15.91
N GLN A 40 -11.84 -20.43 16.20
CA GLN A 40 -12.08 -19.39 15.22
C GLN A 40 -10.89 -18.43 15.12
N THR A 41 -10.67 -17.93 13.90
CA THR A 41 -9.94 -16.71 13.61
C THR A 41 -10.95 -15.63 13.22
N MET A 42 -10.73 -14.42 13.63
CA MET A 42 -11.67 -13.30 13.42
C MET A 42 -10.91 -12.02 13.03
N GLU A 43 -9.76 -12.15 12.42
CA GLU A 43 -8.92 -11.03 12.05
C GLU A 43 -9.63 -10.05 11.12
N ALA A 44 -10.43 -10.53 10.17
CA ALA A 44 -11.20 -9.68 9.28
C ALA A 44 -12.23 -8.82 10.02
N THR A 45 -12.89 -9.38 11.03
CA THR A 45 -13.87 -8.65 11.86
C THR A 45 -13.21 -7.49 12.60
N PHE A 46 -12.02 -7.68 13.14
CA PHE A 46 -11.31 -6.65 13.89
C PHE A 46 -10.59 -5.65 12.95
N ALA A 47 -10.09 -6.12 11.82
CA ALA A 47 -9.49 -5.25 10.80
C ALA A 47 -10.51 -4.25 10.21
N HIS A 48 -11.80 -4.56 10.28
CA HIS A 48 -12.88 -3.68 9.86
C HIS A 48 -13.09 -2.48 10.80
N ILE A 49 -12.43 -2.44 11.96
CA ILE A 49 -12.63 -1.39 12.98
C ILE A 49 -11.56 -0.28 12.78
N PRO A 50 -11.92 0.90 12.24
CA PRO A 50 -10.99 2.02 12.10
C PRO A 50 -10.44 2.45 13.47
N GLY A 51 -9.13 2.70 13.53
CA GLY A 51 -8.47 3.15 14.75
C GLY A 51 -7.95 2.02 15.65
N LEU A 52 -8.16 0.76 15.29
CA LEU A 52 -7.58 -0.43 15.93
C LEU A 52 -6.47 -1.00 15.06
N ASP A 53 -5.30 -1.21 15.63
CA ASP A 53 -4.26 -1.98 14.96
C ASP A 53 -4.45 -3.47 15.25
N VAL A 54 -4.35 -4.31 14.21
CA VAL A 54 -4.55 -5.76 14.31
C VAL A 54 -3.32 -6.48 13.77
N ALA A 55 -2.69 -7.32 14.59
CA ALA A 55 -1.54 -8.11 14.22
C ALA A 55 -1.76 -9.60 14.48
N MET A 56 -1.13 -10.44 13.65
CA MET A 56 -1.22 -11.89 13.75
C MET A 56 0.13 -12.53 13.40
N PRO A 57 1.09 -12.55 14.35
CA PRO A 57 2.42 -13.08 14.13
C PRO A 57 2.42 -14.58 13.87
N SER A 58 3.41 -15.07 13.14
CA SER A 58 3.62 -16.49 12.87
C SER A 58 4.86 -17.07 13.56
N THR A 59 5.73 -16.23 14.12
CA THR A 59 6.96 -16.62 14.83
C THR A 59 7.05 -15.93 16.18
N ALA A 60 7.84 -16.51 17.10
CA ALA A 60 8.07 -15.91 18.42
C ALA A 60 8.80 -14.56 18.33
N ASP A 61 9.74 -14.40 17.39
CA ASP A 61 10.47 -13.14 17.19
C ASP A 61 9.54 -12.04 16.69
N ASP A 62 8.67 -12.34 15.72
CA ASP A 62 7.68 -11.38 15.24
C ASP A 62 6.69 -11.01 16.35
N ALA A 63 6.25 -11.99 17.15
CA ALA A 63 5.34 -11.74 18.28
C ALA A 63 5.97 -10.80 19.31
N ALA A 64 7.24 -11.02 19.66
CA ALA A 64 7.98 -10.16 20.58
C ALA A 64 8.19 -8.76 19.99
N GLY A 65 8.61 -8.65 18.73
CA GLY A 65 8.83 -7.35 18.07
C GLY A 65 7.54 -6.54 17.87
N ILE A 66 6.42 -7.20 17.56
CA ILE A 66 5.10 -6.57 17.47
C ILE A 66 4.62 -6.09 18.85
N LEU A 67 4.79 -6.92 19.89
CA LEU A 67 4.42 -6.54 21.24
C LEU A 67 5.22 -5.34 21.72
N GLU A 68 6.54 -5.29 21.49
CA GLU A 68 7.38 -4.16 21.81
C GLU A 68 6.93 -2.88 21.08
N ALA A 69 6.70 -2.97 19.77
CA ALA A 69 6.19 -1.84 18.99
C ALA A 69 4.81 -1.36 19.47
N ALA A 70 3.93 -2.27 19.87
CA ALA A 70 2.60 -1.95 20.38
C ALA A 70 2.64 -1.27 21.76
N LEU A 71 3.59 -1.68 22.63
CA LEU A 71 3.78 -1.07 23.96
C LEU A 71 4.39 0.33 23.87
N ASP A 72 5.22 0.58 22.87
CA ASP A 72 5.82 1.90 22.59
C ASP A 72 4.89 2.81 21.77
N GLY A 73 3.82 2.25 21.21
CA GLY A 73 2.84 2.95 20.40
C GLY A 73 1.79 3.70 21.22
N ASP A 74 1.01 4.53 20.53
CA ASP A 74 -0.08 5.33 21.11
C ASP A 74 -1.48 4.82 20.69
N ARG A 75 -1.55 3.76 19.89
CA ARG A 75 -2.81 3.21 19.33
C ARG A 75 -3.23 1.93 20.05
N PRO A 76 -4.55 1.68 20.20
CA PRO A 76 -5.01 0.38 20.66
C PRO A 76 -4.61 -0.72 19.66
N THR A 77 -3.97 -1.76 20.15
CA THR A 77 -3.46 -2.86 19.32
C THR A 77 -4.02 -4.20 19.80
N LEU A 78 -4.62 -4.95 18.89
CA LEU A 78 -5.04 -6.34 19.10
C LEU A 78 -4.02 -7.28 18.46
N ILE A 79 -3.40 -8.13 19.27
CA ILE A 79 -2.49 -9.18 18.81
C ILE A 79 -3.22 -10.53 18.93
N LEU A 80 -3.55 -11.11 17.78
CA LEU A 80 -4.13 -12.43 17.64
C LEU A 80 -3.00 -13.45 17.54
N TYR A 81 -2.80 -14.28 18.56
CA TYR A 81 -1.74 -15.29 18.52
C TYR A 81 -2.29 -16.68 18.21
N PRO A 82 -1.84 -17.30 17.09
CA PRO A 82 -2.31 -18.64 16.70
C PRO A 82 -1.84 -19.71 17.69
N LYS A 83 -2.75 -20.51 18.20
CA LYS A 83 -2.44 -21.58 19.17
C LYS A 83 -1.44 -22.61 18.65
N THR A 84 -1.45 -22.88 17.33
CA THR A 84 -0.49 -23.78 16.68
C THR A 84 0.92 -23.28 16.69
N CYS A 85 1.14 -21.95 16.72
CA CYS A 85 2.47 -21.37 16.72
C CYS A 85 3.11 -21.35 18.12
N LEU A 86 2.34 -21.52 19.19
CA LEU A 86 2.83 -21.39 20.57
C LEU A 86 3.82 -22.49 20.98
N ASN A 87 3.62 -23.72 20.47
CA ASN A 87 4.40 -24.89 20.87
C ASN A 87 5.12 -25.55 19.69
N ASP A 88 5.24 -24.88 18.56
CA ASP A 88 5.97 -25.39 17.41
C ASP A 88 7.49 -25.16 17.61
N PRO A 89 8.31 -26.24 17.78
CA PRO A 89 9.74 -26.10 17.97
C PRO A 89 10.46 -25.42 16.81
N LEU A 90 9.91 -25.51 15.60
CA LEU A 90 10.46 -24.86 14.39
C LEU A 90 10.20 -23.35 14.39
N ARG A 91 9.22 -22.91 15.19
CA ARG A 91 8.85 -21.49 15.36
C ARG A 91 9.42 -20.88 16.62
N ALA A 92 9.98 -21.70 17.50
CA ALA A 92 10.67 -21.25 18.70
C ALA A 92 11.99 -20.59 18.30
N SER A 93 12.05 -19.28 18.36
CA SER A 93 13.30 -18.54 18.31
C SER A 93 13.88 -18.43 19.71
N ARG A 94 15.20 -18.61 19.84
CA ARG A 94 15.87 -18.26 21.07
C ARG A 94 15.91 -16.74 21.15
N VAL A 95 15.13 -16.19 22.06
CA VAL A 95 15.19 -14.79 22.43
C VAL A 95 16.62 -14.48 22.95
N GLN A 96 17.50 -14.04 22.07
CA GLN A 96 18.85 -13.61 22.43
C GLN A 96 18.95 -12.09 22.29
N GLY A 97 18.82 -11.37 23.38
CA GLY A 97 19.10 -9.95 23.45
C GLY A 97 17.99 -9.05 22.88
N THR A 98 18.35 -7.96 22.27
CA THR A 98 17.43 -6.93 21.77
C THR A 98 16.65 -7.41 20.55
N HIS A 99 15.33 -7.53 20.68
CA HIS A 99 14.43 -7.65 19.53
C HIS A 99 14.44 -6.34 18.72
N ARG A 100 14.21 -6.47 17.41
CA ARG A 100 13.88 -5.29 16.61
C ARG A 100 12.38 -5.11 16.66
N PRO A 101 11.87 -3.93 17.07
CA PRO A 101 10.44 -3.66 16.98
C PRO A 101 9.91 -3.92 15.56
N VAL A 102 8.80 -4.63 15.48
CA VAL A 102 8.10 -4.89 14.23
C VAL A 102 6.90 -3.96 14.16
N VAL A 103 7.08 -2.86 13.46
CA VAL A 103 6.01 -1.87 13.29
C VAL A 103 4.88 -2.47 12.45
N PRO A 104 3.59 -2.35 12.88
CA PRO A 104 2.45 -2.73 12.05
C PRO A 104 2.50 -2.08 10.67
N GLY A 105 2.08 -2.82 9.63
CA GLY A 105 2.15 -2.36 8.24
C GLY A 105 3.42 -2.80 7.49
N HIS A 106 4.31 -3.58 8.12
CA HIS A 106 5.50 -4.13 7.45
C HIS A 106 5.46 -5.67 7.44
N ALA A 107 5.43 -6.26 6.26
CA ALA A 107 5.45 -7.71 6.07
C ALA A 107 6.87 -8.29 6.19
N ALA A 108 6.96 -9.61 6.36
CA ALA A 108 8.21 -10.35 6.22
C ALA A 108 8.22 -11.15 4.91
N VAL A 109 9.25 -10.98 4.11
CA VAL A 109 9.47 -11.86 2.97
C VAL A 109 10.20 -13.09 3.45
N ARG A 110 9.52 -14.24 3.45
CA ARG A 110 10.04 -15.53 3.94
C ARG A 110 10.80 -16.30 2.85
N HIS A 111 10.40 -16.12 1.60
CA HIS A 111 11.04 -16.73 0.43
C HIS A 111 10.98 -15.76 -0.75
N ARG A 112 11.95 -15.85 -1.66
CA ARG A 112 12.00 -15.03 -2.89
C ARG A 112 11.88 -15.89 -4.13
N GLY A 113 10.99 -15.47 -5.05
CA GLY A 113 10.80 -16.11 -6.35
C GLY A 113 9.97 -15.26 -7.29
N ASP A 114 9.91 -15.66 -8.56
CA ASP A 114 9.35 -14.83 -9.62
C ASP A 114 8.15 -15.47 -10.35
N ASP A 115 7.73 -16.69 -9.97
CA ASP A 115 6.65 -17.38 -10.66
C ASP A 115 5.28 -17.13 -10.03
N VAL A 116 5.20 -17.01 -8.71
CA VAL A 116 3.95 -16.80 -7.96
C VAL A 116 4.19 -16.08 -6.65
N THR A 117 3.33 -15.14 -6.29
CA THR A 117 3.26 -14.51 -4.98
C THR A 117 2.30 -15.29 -4.10
N ILE A 118 2.77 -15.71 -2.93
CA ILE A 118 1.92 -16.31 -1.89
C ILE A 118 1.92 -15.37 -0.68
N VAL A 119 0.74 -14.96 -0.23
CA VAL A 119 0.55 -14.12 0.95
C VAL A 119 -0.14 -14.96 2.03
N ALA A 120 0.43 -14.96 3.23
CA ALA A 120 -0.12 -15.71 4.36
C ALA A 120 0.14 -14.94 5.68
N TRP A 121 -0.45 -15.38 6.77
CA TRP A 121 -0.22 -14.85 8.12
C TRP A 121 -0.61 -15.86 9.20
N GLY A 122 -0.11 -15.66 10.40
CA GLY A 122 -0.46 -16.46 11.56
C GLY A 122 -0.29 -17.97 11.33
N SER A 123 -1.33 -18.76 11.58
CA SER A 123 -1.34 -20.22 11.44
C SER A 123 -1.09 -20.72 10.01
N THR A 124 -1.41 -19.90 8.99
CA THR A 124 -1.25 -20.31 7.59
C THR A 124 0.14 -20.01 7.01
N ALA A 125 0.94 -19.16 7.65
CA ALA A 125 2.31 -18.89 7.21
C ALA A 125 3.18 -20.16 7.19
N PRO A 126 3.19 -21.04 8.23
CA PRO A 126 3.90 -22.33 8.16
C PRO A 126 3.41 -23.25 7.05
N ILE A 127 2.11 -23.22 6.75
CA ILE A 127 1.49 -24.01 5.69
C ILE A 127 2.03 -23.55 4.33
N ALA A 128 2.05 -22.25 4.12
CA ALA A 128 2.57 -21.63 2.90
C ALA A 128 4.09 -21.86 2.73
N GLU A 129 4.87 -21.87 3.82
CA GLU A 129 6.30 -22.21 3.79
C GLU A 129 6.54 -23.66 3.32
N ARG A 130 5.75 -24.63 3.85
CA ARG A 130 5.83 -26.02 3.38
C ARG A 130 5.45 -26.14 1.91
N ALA A 131 4.40 -25.47 1.48
CA ALA A 131 4.00 -25.45 0.08
C ALA A 131 5.08 -24.83 -0.82
N ALA A 132 5.69 -23.72 -0.39
CA ALA A 132 6.78 -23.06 -1.11
C ALA A 132 7.99 -24.00 -1.28
N ALA A 133 8.38 -24.74 -0.23
CA ALA A 133 9.48 -25.69 -0.31
C ALA A 133 9.21 -26.83 -1.31
N VAL A 134 7.97 -27.34 -1.39
CA VAL A 134 7.57 -28.38 -2.35
C VAL A 134 7.58 -27.84 -3.79
N LEU A 135 7.10 -26.63 -3.99
CA LEU A 135 7.05 -25.94 -5.28
C LEU A 135 8.47 -25.60 -5.78
N ASP A 136 9.33 -25.10 -4.89
CA ASP A 136 10.72 -24.78 -5.19
C ASP A 136 11.51 -26.03 -5.64
N ALA A 137 11.29 -27.17 -4.98
CA ALA A 137 11.87 -28.46 -5.40
C ALA A 137 11.42 -28.90 -6.81
N ALA A 138 10.29 -28.39 -7.31
CA ALA A 138 9.80 -28.58 -8.67
C ALA A 138 10.25 -27.46 -9.64
N GLY A 139 11.07 -26.52 -9.20
CA GLY A 139 11.57 -25.40 -9.96
C GLY A 139 10.52 -24.29 -10.19
N VAL A 140 9.58 -24.12 -9.25
CA VAL A 140 8.62 -23.03 -9.23
C VAL A 140 9.06 -22.00 -8.20
N GLY A 141 9.44 -20.80 -8.67
CA GLY A 141 9.89 -19.70 -7.82
C GLY A 141 8.73 -19.03 -7.07
N VAL A 142 8.66 -19.25 -5.77
CA VAL A 142 7.63 -18.66 -4.88
C VAL A 142 8.16 -17.41 -4.22
N ASP A 143 7.44 -16.28 -4.32
CA ASP A 143 7.67 -15.10 -3.48
C ASP A 143 6.67 -15.15 -2.32
N LEU A 144 7.12 -15.59 -1.13
CA LEU A 144 6.29 -15.79 0.05
C LEU A 144 6.37 -14.61 0.99
N ILE A 145 5.23 -13.99 1.22
CA ILE A 145 5.05 -12.82 2.09
C ILE A 145 4.19 -13.19 3.29
N ASP A 146 4.75 -13.06 4.49
CA ASP A 146 4.03 -13.16 5.76
C ASP A 146 3.65 -11.75 6.21
N LEU A 147 2.36 -11.44 6.24
CA LEU A 147 1.88 -10.08 6.55
C LEU A 147 2.21 -9.64 7.97
N ARG A 148 2.19 -10.52 8.96
CA ARG A 148 2.42 -10.25 10.38
C ARG A 148 1.42 -9.28 11.03
N SER A 149 0.97 -8.26 10.29
CA SER A 149 -0.10 -7.34 10.68
C SER A 149 -1.18 -7.26 9.61
N ILE A 150 -2.43 -7.11 10.06
CA ILE A 150 -3.63 -7.17 9.24
C ILE A 150 -4.21 -5.75 9.04
N ALA A 151 -4.14 -4.92 10.08
CA ALA A 151 -4.53 -3.52 10.02
C ALA A 151 -3.55 -2.68 10.87
N PRO A 152 -2.71 -1.86 10.27
CA PRO A 152 -2.42 -1.78 8.83
C PRO A 152 -1.66 -3.01 8.31
N TRP A 153 -1.76 -3.31 7.01
CA TRP A 153 -0.97 -4.34 6.35
C TRP A 153 -0.05 -3.74 5.28
N ASP A 154 0.93 -4.50 4.83
CA ASP A 154 1.94 -4.05 3.86
C ASP A 154 1.43 -4.15 2.42
N MET A 155 0.65 -3.16 2.01
CA MET A 155 0.06 -3.06 0.68
C MET A 155 1.14 -2.98 -0.41
N GLU A 156 2.22 -2.27 -0.14
CA GLU A 156 3.29 -2.02 -1.09
C GLU A 156 4.07 -3.29 -1.40
N ALA A 157 4.52 -4.02 -0.37
CA ALA A 157 5.28 -5.25 -0.56
C ALA A 157 4.49 -6.30 -1.34
N VAL A 158 3.19 -6.46 -1.04
CA VAL A 158 2.33 -7.42 -1.73
C VAL A 158 2.07 -7.00 -3.18
N THR A 159 1.76 -5.73 -3.42
CA THR A 159 1.50 -5.22 -4.76
C THR A 159 2.76 -5.29 -5.63
N ALA A 160 3.92 -4.93 -5.10
CA ALA A 160 5.20 -5.02 -5.82
C ALA A 160 5.55 -6.47 -6.18
N SER A 161 5.31 -7.42 -5.27
CA SER A 161 5.50 -8.84 -5.56
C SER A 161 4.55 -9.34 -6.64
N ALA A 162 3.25 -9.07 -6.49
CA ALA A 162 2.23 -9.47 -7.45
C ALA A 162 2.44 -8.83 -8.83
N ALA A 163 3.01 -7.63 -8.89
CA ALA A 163 3.39 -6.97 -10.14
C ALA A 163 4.43 -7.77 -10.95
N ARG A 164 5.38 -8.41 -10.25
CA ARG A 164 6.42 -9.24 -10.88
C ARG A 164 5.87 -10.59 -11.31
N THR A 165 5.17 -11.27 -10.40
CA THR A 165 4.75 -12.67 -10.60
C THR A 165 3.47 -12.82 -11.42
N ARG A 166 2.60 -11.81 -11.42
CA ARG A 166 1.27 -11.81 -12.05
C ARG A 166 0.34 -12.97 -11.60
N ARG A 167 0.72 -13.65 -10.53
CA ARG A 167 -0.06 -14.71 -9.88
C ARG A 167 -0.06 -14.45 -8.38
N LEU A 168 -1.23 -14.35 -7.78
CA LEU A 168 -1.40 -14.07 -6.37
C LEU A 168 -2.25 -15.15 -5.72
N VAL A 169 -1.68 -15.84 -4.74
CA VAL A 169 -2.38 -16.77 -3.86
C VAL A 169 -2.41 -16.15 -2.47
N VAL A 170 -3.60 -16.02 -1.88
CA VAL A 170 -3.75 -15.55 -0.50
C VAL A 170 -4.29 -16.69 0.35
N VAL A 171 -3.57 -17.03 1.43
CA VAL A 171 -3.87 -18.16 2.30
C VAL A 171 -4.19 -17.66 3.70
N HIS A 172 -5.40 -17.92 4.19
CA HIS A 172 -5.80 -17.51 5.54
C HIS A 172 -6.81 -18.50 6.15
N GLU A 173 -6.88 -18.50 7.47
CA GLU A 173 -7.69 -19.47 8.21
C GLU A 173 -9.16 -19.03 8.36
N ASP A 174 -9.45 -17.74 8.29
CA ASP A 174 -10.82 -17.22 8.40
C ASP A 174 -11.71 -17.64 7.20
N ASN A 175 -12.98 -17.33 7.24
CA ASN A 175 -13.96 -17.67 6.22
C ASN A 175 -13.56 -17.13 4.82
N LEU A 176 -13.95 -17.86 3.78
CA LEU A 176 -13.77 -17.41 2.40
C LEU A 176 -14.56 -16.12 2.11
N THR A 177 -15.83 -16.08 2.58
CA THR A 177 -16.68 -14.90 2.42
C THR A 177 -16.40 -13.89 3.55
N GLY A 178 -16.04 -12.66 3.17
CA GLY A 178 -15.75 -11.59 4.12
C GLY A 178 -14.40 -11.73 4.84
N GLY A 179 -13.62 -12.78 4.60
CA GLY A 179 -12.28 -12.93 5.15
C GLY A 179 -11.30 -11.95 4.52
N PHE A 180 -10.25 -11.57 5.28
CA PHE A 180 -9.32 -10.50 4.92
C PHE A 180 -8.56 -10.74 3.61
N GLY A 181 -8.41 -11.99 3.18
CA GLY A 181 -7.82 -12.32 1.88
C GLY A 181 -8.60 -11.75 0.68
N ALA A 182 -9.89 -11.41 0.85
CA ALA A 182 -10.66 -10.72 -0.19
C ALA A 182 -10.19 -9.27 -0.37
N GLU A 183 -9.90 -8.58 0.73
CA GLU A 183 -9.37 -7.22 0.74
C GLU A 183 -7.98 -7.17 0.08
N VAL A 184 -7.10 -8.11 0.43
CA VAL A 184 -5.77 -8.21 -0.20
C VAL A 184 -5.88 -8.37 -1.72
N VAL A 185 -6.74 -9.28 -2.20
CA VAL A 185 -6.95 -9.49 -3.64
C VAL A 185 -7.57 -8.25 -4.30
N ALA A 186 -8.57 -7.63 -3.69
CA ALA A 186 -9.22 -6.43 -4.21
C ALA A 186 -8.20 -5.29 -4.36
N HIS A 187 -7.47 -4.98 -3.29
CA HIS A 187 -6.45 -3.93 -3.31
C HIS A 187 -5.41 -4.15 -4.43
N VAL A 188 -4.86 -5.36 -4.53
CA VAL A 188 -3.85 -5.67 -5.56
C VAL A 188 -4.45 -5.57 -6.97
N SER A 189 -5.70 -6.03 -7.16
CA SER A 189 -6.38 -5.94 -8.45
C SER A 189 -6.66 -4.51 -8.88
N ASP A 190 -6.98 -3.63 -7.92
CA ASP A 190 -7.26 -2.22 -8.18
C ASP A 190 -5.98 -1.41 -8.52
N HIS A 191 -4.81 -1.90 -8.07
CA HIS A 191 -3.54 -1.19 -8.22
C HIS A 191 -2.59 -1.80 -9.27
N LEU A 192 -2.97 -2.91 -9.90
CA LEU A 192 -2.18 -3.54 -10.96
C LEU A 192 -2.91 -3.48 -12.30
N GLU A 193 -2.31 -2.82 -13.27
CA GLU A 193 -2.77 -2.87 -14.66
C GLU A 193 -2.41 -4.22 -15.31
N GLY A 194 -3.30 -4.71 -16.18
CA GLY A 194 -3.16 -5.95 -16.92
C GLY A 194 -3.61 -7.20 -16.15
N ASP A 195 -3.39 -8.37 -16.77
CA ASP A 195 -3.92 -9.62 -16.25
C ASP A 195 -3.23 -10.05 -14.94
N LEU A 196 -4.02 -10.25 -13.91
CA LEU A 196 -3.62 -10.83 -12.64
C LEU A 196 -4.46 -12.09 -12.39
N THR A 197 -3.81 -13.23 -12.22
CA THR A 197 -4.49 -14.46 -11.80
C THR A 197 -4.46 -14.56 -10.28
N THR A 198 -5.63 -14.67 -9.65
CA THR A 198 -5.75 -14.73 -8.20
C THR A 198 -6.40 -16.03 -7.72
N ARG A 199 -6.01 -16.50 -6.53
CA ARG A 199 -6.68 -17.56 -5.78
C ARG A 199 -6.68 -17.20 -4.30
N ARG A 200 -7.80 -17.47 -3.64
CA ARG A 200 -7.91 -17.41 -2.18
C ARG A 200 -8.10 -18.83 -1.66
N ILE A 201 -7.29 -19.21 -0.69
CA ILE A 201 -7.36 -20.48 0.01
C ILE A 201 -7.73 -20.14 1.45
N ALA A 202 -8.92 -20.49 1.83
CA ALA A 202 -9.52 -20.11 3.09
C ALA A 202 -10.52 -21.17 3.52
N ARG A 203 -10.91 -21.15 4.78
CA ARG A 203 -11.96 -22.02 5.28
C ARG A 203 -13.28 -21.72 4.54
N PRO A 204 -14.06 -22.73 4.11
CA PRO A 204 -15.44 -22.54 3.66
C PRO A 204 -16.27 -21.80 4.71
N ASP A 205 -17.42 -21.25 4.32
CA ASP A 205 -18.33 -20.52 5.24
C ASP A 205 -19.02 -21.50 6.22
N THR A 206 -18.22 -22.07 7.10
CA THR A 206 -18.64 -23.04 8.12
C THR A 206 -17.88 -22.85 9.42
N TRP A 207 -18.46 -23.36 10.51
CA TRP A 207 -17.77 -23.43 11.80
C TRP A 207 -16.70 -24.52 11.78
N VAL A 208 -15.61 -24.32 12.53
CA VAL A 208 -14.61 -25.36 12.73
C VAL A 208 -15.22 -26.51 13.53
N PRO A 209 -15.22 -27.76 13.03
CA PRO A 209 -15.77 -28.91 13.72
C PRO A 209 -15.02 -29.27 15.01
N ASN A 210 -15.69 -29.94 15.96
CA ASN A 210 -15.05 -30.49 17.16
C ASN A 210 -14.07 -31.63 16.82
N HIS A 211 -14.47 -32.51 15.91
CA HIS A 211 -13.65 -33.64 15.51
C HIS A 211 -12.44 -33.19 14.67
N TYR A 212 -11.23 -33.54 15.09
CA TYR A 212 -9.98 -33.02 14.53
C TYR A 212 -9.81 -33.33 13.04
N ALA A 213 -10.13 -34.57 12.60
CA ALA A 213 -10.04 -34.90 11.19
C ALA A 213 -10.95 -34.02 10.33
N ASN A 214 -12.17 -33.72 10.80
CA ASN A 214 -13.09 -32.83 10.11
C ASN A 214 -12.63 -31.36 10.16
N GLN A 215 -11.86 -30.95 11.19
CA GLN A 215 -11.20 -29.64 11.19
C GLN A 215 -10.25 -29.53 10.00
N LEU A 216 -9.41 -30.54 9.81
CA LEU A 216 -8.40 -30.55 8.74
C LEU A 216 -9.01 -30.63 7.33
N GLU A 217 -10.24 -31.15 7.19
CA GLU A 217 -10.98 -31.14 5.92
C GLU A 217 -11.48 -29.75 5.50
N VAL A 218 -11.72 -28.85 6.46
CA VAL A 218 -12.25 -27.50 6.19
C VAL A 218 -11.19 -26.41 6.28
N LEU A 219 -10.02 -26.71 6.80
CA LEU A 219 -8.94 -25.74 6.97
C LEU A 219 -7.93 -25.80 5.82
N PRO A 220 -7.33 -24.66 5.44
CA PRO A 220 -6.27 -24.62 4.44
C PRO A 220 -5.13 -25.61 4.74
N SER A 221 -4.65 -26.29 3.72
CA SER A 221 -3.51 -27.22 3.80
C SER A 221 -2.41 -26.83 2.81
N ALA A 222 -1.18 -27.35 2.99
CA ALA A 222 -0.11 -27.16 2.02
C ALA A 222 -0.46 -27.76 0.65
N ARG A 223 -1.28 -28.81 0.64
CA ARG A 223 -1.80 -29.43 -0.59
C ARG A 223 -2.65 -28.45 -1.39
N ASP A 224 -3.60 -27.77 -0.72
CA ASP A 224 -4.48 -26.80 -1.39
C ASP A 224 -3.68 -25.68 -2.03
N VAL A 225 -2.60 -25.22 -1.35
CA VAL A 225 -1.71 -24.19 -1.88
C VAL A 225 -0.95 -24.69 -3.10
N VAL A 226 -0.37 -25.91 -3.03
CA VAL A 226 0.37 -26.52 -4.13
C VAL A 226 -0.54 -26.78 -5.34
N GLU A 227 -1.75 -27.32 -5.13
CA GLU A 227 -2.71 -27.59 -6.19
C GLU A 227 -3.21 -26.27 -6.85
N ALA A 228 -3.46 -25.23 -6.05
CA ALA A 228 -3.84 -23.92 -6.58
C ALA A 228 -2.73 -23.32 -7.46
N VAL A 229 -1.49 -23.35 -7.01
CA VAL A 229 -0.33 -22.89 -7.78
C VAL A 229 -0.13 -23.73 -9.04
N ALA A 230 -0.23 -25.06 -8.94
CA ALA A 230 -0.12 -25.94 -10.09
C ALA A 230 -1.18 -25.65 -11.15
N GLY A 231 -2.42 -25.37 -10.73
CA GLY A 231 -3.51 -24.98 -11.63
C GLY A 231 -3.32 -23.60 -12.27
N MET A 232 -2.62 -22.66 -11.59
CA MET A 232 -2.32 -21.32 -12.13
C MET A 232 -1.14 -21.33 -13.12
N ILE A 233 -0.14 -22.17 -12.87
CA ILE A 233 1.07 -22.26 -13.72
C ILE A 233 0.83 -23.20 -14.91
N GLY A 234 0.11 -24.31 -14.69
CA GLY A 234 -0.08 -25.38 -15.66
C GLY A 234 1.16 -26.28 -15.82
N GLY A 235 0.96 -27.48 -16.38
CA GLY A 235 2.07 -28.42 -16.62
C GLY A 235 2.76 -28.95 -15.38
N LEU A 236 2.11 -28.89 -14.25
CA LEU A 236 2.56 -29.49 -12.98
C LEU A 236 1.61 -30.62 -12.57
N GLU A 237 2.15 -31.76 -12.26
CA GLU A 237 1.43 -32.91 -11.70
C GLU A 237 1.72 -32.98 -10.20
N VAL A 238 0.67 -32.96 -9.38
CA VAL A 238 0.75 -33.07 -7.93
C VAL A 238 0.40 -34.49 -7.53
N THR A 239 1.34 -35.20 -6.93
CA THR A 239 1.15 -36.59 -6.46
C THR A 239 1.56 -36.71 -5.01
N GLU A 240 1.05 -37.69 -4.33
CA GLU A 240 1.57 -38.08 -3.02
C GLU A 240 2.88 -38.87 -3.20
N ALA A 241 3.90 -38.57 -2.39
CA ALA A 241 5.12 -39.33 -2.41
C ALA A 241 4.83 -40.75 -1.90
N GLU A 242 5.10 -41.76 -2.69
CA GLU A 242 5.13 -43.15 -2.23
C GLU A 242 6.17 -43.28 -1.11
N GLY A 243 5.74 -43.69 0.09
CA GLY A 243 6.65 -43.96 1.20
C GLY A 243 6.34 -43.24 2.51
N ALA A 244 5.06 -43.15 2.91
CA ALA A 244 4.76 -43.19 4.32
C ALA A 244 5.03 -44.62 4.75
N GLN A 245 6.12 -44.90 5.51
CA GLN A 245 6.26 -46.18 6.20
C GLN A 245 4.99 -46.41 6.99
N GLU A 246 4.26 -47.48 6.67
CA GLU A 246 3.36 -48.12 7.61
C GLU A 246 4.19 -48.42 8.84
N VAL A 247 3.97 -47.69 9.92
CA VAL A 247 4.24 -48.19 11.25
C VAL A 247 3.19 -49.28 11.43
N ASP A 248 3.63 -50.52 11.44
CA ASP A 248 2.82 -51.71 11.54
C ASP A 248 1.60 -51.50 12.45
N GLY A 249 0.41 -51.43 11.86
CA GLY A 249 -0.92 -51.67 12.42
C GLY A 249 -1.25 -51.17 13.84
N VAL A 250 -0.43 -50.36 14.47
CA VAL A 250 -0.59 -49.86 15.84
C VAL A 250 -0.86 -48.37 15.83
N LEU A 251 -1.94 -47.95 16.50
CA LEU A 251 -2.32 -46.53 16.66
C LEU A 251 -2.13 -46.08 18.10
N ALA A 252 -1.43 -44.95 18.31
CA ALA A 252 -1.27 -44.37 19.64
C ALA A 252 -2.55 -43.65 20.09
N VAL A 253 -2.92 -43.83 21.36
CA VAL A 253 -3.92 -43.05 22.08
C VAL A 253 -3.17 -41.99 22.88
N GLU A 254 -3.26 -40.76 22.46
CA GLU A 254 -2.52 -39.66 23.10
C GLU A 254 -3.37 -38.93 24.16
N ALA A 255 -2.71 -38.42 25.19
CA ALA A 255 -3.30 -37.55 26.20
C ALA A 255 -3.85 -36.27 25.55
N THR A 256 -5.17 -36.15 25.48
CA THR A 256 -5.86 -34.93 25.00
C THR A 256 -6.46 -34.19 26.18
N GLY A 257 -6.16 -32.90 26.38
CA GLY A 257 -6.76 -32.11 27.46
C GLY A 257 -8.24 -31.83 27.25
N SER A 258 -8.97 -31.56 28.34
CA SER A 258 -10.36 -31.10 28.32
C SER A 258 -10.50 -29.67 27.82
N SER A 259 -9.42 -28.90 27.90
CA SER A 259 -9.34 -27.51 27.46
C SER A 259 -8.00 -27.19 26.82
N PRO A 260 -7.92 -26.13 25.98
CA PRO A 260 -6.66 -25.67 25.39
C PRO A 260 -5.63 -25.18 26.41
N ALA A 261 -6.03 -24.96 27.64
CA ALA A 261 -5.17 -24.48 28.73
C ALA A 261 -4.54 -25.63 29.52
N ASP A 262 -5.02 -26.87 29.32
CA ASP A 262 -4.52 -28.01 30.06
C ASP A 262 -3.08 -28.30 29.62
N GLN A 263 -2.17 -28.35 30.57
CA GLN A 263 -0.76 -28.70 30.36
C GLN A 263 -0.50 -30.16 30.68
N GLN A 264 -1.32 -30.73 31.56
CA GLN A 264 -1.24 -32.12 31.98
C GLN A 264 -2.61 -32.80 31.92
N VAL A 265 -2.60 -34.09 31.76
CA VAL A 265 -3.77 -34.98 31.80
C VAL A 265 -3.45 -36.14 32.72
N THR A 266 -4.39 -36.52 33.55
CA THR A 266 -4.31 -37.68 34.42
C THR A 266 -5.40 -38.66 34.02
N VAL A 267 -5.04 -39.90 33.72
CA VAL A 267 -6.04 -40.99 33.58
C VAL A 267 -6.55 -41.32 34.98
N VAL A 268 -7.83 -41.08 35.20
CA VAL A 268 -8.46 -41.36 36.50
C VAL A 268 -8.79 -42.82 36.65
N GLU A 269 -9.38 -43.43 35.62
CA GLU A 269 -9.76 -44.84 35.59
C GLU A 269 -9.81 -45.34 34.13
N TRP A 270 -9.21 -46.49 33.86
CA TRP A 270 -9.41 -47.20 32.61
C TRP A 270 -10.68 -48.04 32.64
N MET A 271 -11.54 -47.90 31.62
CA MET A 271 -12.76 -48.71 31.45
C MET A 271 -12.53 -49.97 30.62
N VAL A 272 -11.28 -50.24 30.27
CA VAL A 272 -10.82 -51.38 29.47
C VAL A 272 -9.54 -51.93 30.10
N ALA A 273 -9.27 -53.21 29.85
CA ALA A 273 -8.05 -53.90 30.30
C ALA A 273 -7.07 -54.08 29.14
N GLU A 274 -5.79 -54.30 29.49
CA GLU A 274 -4.74 -54.66 28.55
C GLU A 274 -5.14 -55.88 27.70
N GLY A 275 -5.10 -55.78 26.37
CA GLY A 275 -5.49 -56.81 25.43
C GLY A 275 -6.98 -56.81 25.06
N ASP A 276 -7.80 -55.94 25.61
CA ASP A 276 -9.22 -55.87 25.25
C ASP A 276 -9.41 -55.37 23.79
N THR A 277 -10.46 -55.90 23.14
CA THR A 277 -10.88 -55.41 21.83
C THR A 277 -11.82 -54.22 22.02
N VAL A 278 -11.41 -53.07 21.51
CA VAL A 278 -12.19 -51.82 21.53
C VAL A 278 -12.77 -51.48 20.16
N THR A 279 -13.88 -50.75 20.16
CA THR A 279 -14.47 -50.21 18.93
C THR A 279 -14.26 -48.70 18.85
N GLU A 280 -14.15 -48.16 17.64
CA GLU A 280 -14.02 -46.71 17.42
C GLU A 280 -15.15 -45.95 18.10
N GLY A 281 -14.80 -44.91 18.88
CA GLY A 281 -15.73 -44.11 19.65
C GLY A 281 -16.15 -44.69 20.99
N GLN A 282 -15.71 -45.93 21.32
CA GLN A 282 -15.93 -46.53 22.64
C GLN A 282 -15.17 -45.71 23.70
N VAL A 283 -15.83 -45.37 24.81
CA VAL A 283 -15.15 -44.78 25.96
C VAL A 283 -14.22 -45.83 26.58
N ILE A 284 -12.94 -45.47 26.69
CA ILE A 284 -11.88 -46.36 27.16
C ILE A 284 -11.27 -45.95 28.48
N ALA A 285 -11.39 -44.67 28.82
CA ALA A 285 -10.95 -44.15 30.12
C ALA A 285 -11.73 -42.88 30.52
N GLU A 286 -11.76 -42.59 31.83
CA GLU A 286 -12.04 -41.27 32.37
C GLU A 286 -10.72 -40.57 32.68
N ALA A 287 -10.57 -39.35 32.20
CA ALA A 287 -9.37 -38.53 32.36
C ALA A 287 -9.72 -37.17 32.98
N GLU A 288 -8.76 -36.61 33.70
CA GLU A 288 -8.87 -35.29 34.32
C GLU A 288 -7.82 -34.34 33.72
N GLY A 289 -8.28 -33.16 33.24
CA GLY A 289 -7.43 -32.03 32.88
C GLY A 289 -7.42 -31.01 34.02
N ASP A 290 -6.73 -29.86 33.83
CA ASP A 290 -6.59 -28.82 34.83
C ASP A 290 -7.93 -28.25 35.33
N LYS A 291 -9.03 -28.43 34.60
CA LYS A 291 -10.33 -27.77 34.89
C LYS A 291 -11.54 -28.71 34.96
N ALA A 292 -11.46 -29.89 34.40
CA ALA A 292 -12.59 -30.82 34.34
C ALA A 292 -12.17 -32.25 34.03
N THR A 293 -12.99 -33.22 34.49
CA THR A 293 -12.95 -34.63 34.03
C THR A 293 -13.64 -34.74 32.68
N PHE A 294 -13.18 -35.66 31.84
CA PHE A 294 -13.72 -35.95 30.52
C PHE A 294 -13.51 -37.41 30.14
N GLU A 295 -14.36 -37.92 29.24
CA GLU A 295 -14.25 -39.26 28.71
C GLU A 295 -13.22 -39.34 27.56
N LEU A 296 -12.30 -40.27 27.62
CA LEU A 296 -11.35 -40.58 26.55
C LEU A 296 -11.94 -41.72 25.71
N ALA A 297 -12.14 -41.49 24.42
CA ALA A 297 -12.70 -42.48 23.50
C ALA A 297 -11.62 -43.11 22.62
N ALA A 298 -11.79 -44.39 22.29
CA ALA A 298 -10.91 -45.12 21.38
C ALA A 298 -10.92 -44.46 19.98
N PRO A 299 -9.77 -44.06 19.48
CA PRO A 299 -9.68 -43.45 18.16
C PRO A 299 -9.83 -44.45 17.02
N ALA A 300 -9.85 -45.77 17.36
CA ALA A 300 -9.93 -46.84 16.40
C ALA A 300 -10.50 -48.12 17.00
N SER A 301 -10.97 -49.06 16.14
CA SER A 301 -11.28 -50.44 16.52
C SER A 301 -10.05 -51.30 16.41
N GLY A 302 -9.73 -52.06 17.46
CA GLY A 302 -8.55 -52.91 17.50
C GLY A 302 -8.32 -53.47 18.91
N GLU A 303 -7.18 -54.10 19.14
CA GLU A 303 -6.75 -54.59 20.47
C GLU A 303 -5.93 -53.52 21.16
N ILE A 304 -6.35 -53.06 22.37
CA ILE A 304 -5.67 -52.02 23.15
C ILE A 304 -4.55 -52.62 23.99
N SER A 305 -3.41 -51.94 24.05
CA SER A 305 -2.22 -52.34 24.81
C SER A 305 -1.45 -51.13 25.33
N ASP A 306 -0.43 -51.40 26.14
CA ASP A 306 0.47 -50.36 26.71
C ASP A 306 -0.29 -49.28 27.50
N LEU A 307 -1.26 -49.69 28.34
CA LEU A 307 -2.04 -48.73 29.14
C LEU A 307 -1.12 -48.01 30.14
N HIS A 308 -1.16 -46.68 30.10
CA HIS A 308 -0.43 -45.83 31.05
C HIS A 308 -0.97 -46.00 32.49
N GLU A 309 -0.12 -45.82 33.50
CA GLU A 309 -0.53 -45.92 34.91
C GLU A 309 -1.61 -44.88 35.24
N GLU A 310 -2.65 -45.34 35.99
CA GLU A 310 -3.70 -44.46 36.50
C GLU A 310 -3.14 -43.51 37.55
N LEU A 311 -3.76 -42.33 37.66
CA LEU A 311 -3.45 -41.27 38.63
C LEU A 311 -2.05 -40.65 38.51
N GLU A 312 -1.29 -40.97 37.45
CA GLU A 312 -0.04 -40.26 37.12
C GLU A 312 -0.30 -39.14 36.11
N PRO A 313 -0.01 -37.88 36.48
CA PRO A 313 -0.19 -36.76 35.56
C PRO A 313 0.88 -36.76 34.48
N VAL A 314 0.45 -36.71 33.21
CA VAL A 314 1.36 -36.68 32.06
C VAL A 314 1.12 -35.39 31.21
N PRO A 315 2.13 -34.91 30.53
CA PRO A 315 1.96 -33.78 29.59
C PRO A 315 0.96 -34.13 28.47
N VAL A 316 0.16 -33.13 28.04
CA VAL A 316 -0.69 -33.28 26.86
C VAL A 316 0.17 -33.70 25.66
N GLY A 317 -0.29 -34.72 24.89
CA GLY A 317 0.44 -35.30 23.79
C GLY A 317 1.26 -36.56 24.16
N THR A 318 1.31 -36.97 25.45
CA THR A 318 1.91 -38.24 25.87
C THR A 318 1.04 -39.40 25.38
N VAL A 319 1.68 -40.50 24.92
CA VAL A 319 0.97 -41.71 24.55
C VAL A 319 0.48 -42.42 25.81
N LEU A 320 -0.84 -42.59 25.92
CA LEU A 320 -1.51 -43.23 27.06
C LEU A 320 -1.79 -44.72 26.83
N ALA A 321 -1.97 -45.11 25.57
CA ALA A 321 -2.20 -46.50 25.17
C ALA A 321 -1.87 -46.68 23.68
N SER A 322 -1.78 -47.94 23.26
CA SER A 322 -1.60 -48.34 21.86
C SER A 322 -2.80 -49.20 21.42
N ILE A 323 -3.31 -49.03 20.20
CA ILE A 323 -4.35 -49.90 19.63
C ILE A 323 -3.80 -50.59 18.40
N THR A 324 -3.66 -51.93 18.46
CA THR A 324 -3.32 -52.76 17.32
C THR A 324 -4.57 -52.96 16.45
N LEU A 325 -4.53 -52.46 15.23
CA LEU A 325 -5.68 -52.44 14.32
C LEU A 325 -6.02 -53.85 13.83
N ALA A 326 -7.32 -54.20 13.77
CA ALA A 326 -7.76 -55.47 13.22
C ALA A 326 -7.40 -55.59 11.72
N PRO A 327 -7.05 -56.83 11.23
CA PRO A 327 -6.76 -57.06 9.81
C PRO A 327 -7.91 -56.59 8.92
N GLY A 328 -7.64 -55.64 8.00
CA GLY A 328 -8.65 -55.06 7.12
C GLY A 328 -9.25 -53.72 7.61
N ALA A 329 -9.09 -53.36 8.88
CA ALA A 329 -9.52 -52.07 9.40
C ALA A 329 -8.63 -50.89 8.89
N ALA A 330 -7.40 -51.19 8.51
CA ALA A 330 -6.46 -50.21 7.96
C ALA A 330 -6.87 -49.66 6.58
N ALA A 331 -7.64 -50.40 5.79
CA ALA A 331 -8.07 -49.97 4.45
C ALA A 331 -9.27 -49.04 4.43
N ALA A 332 -10.05 -48.97 5.51
CA ALA A 332 -11.24 -48.10 5.61
C ALA A 332 -10.97 -46.76 6.33
N ARG A 333 -9.76 -46.52 6.80
CA ARG A 333 -9.40 -45.35 7.57
C ARG A 333 -8.68 -44.32 6.72
N ARG A 334 -9.32 -43.16 6.61
CA ARG A 334 -8.58 -41.94 6.40
C ARG A 334 -7.68 -41.75 7.64
N ARG A 335 -6.38 -41.91 7.44
CA ARG A 335 -5.33 -41.62 8.42
C ARG A 335 -5.58 -40.29 9.05
N MET A 336 -5.28 -40.10 10.35
CA MET A 336 -4.93 -38.77 10.87
C MET A 336 -3.89 -38.19 9.92
N PRO A 337 -4.14 -37.04 9.31
CA PRO A 337 -3.26 -36.54 8.30
C PRO A 337 -1.99 -35.99 8.96
N ILE A 338 -0.97 -36.80 9.06
CA ILE A 338 0.38 -36.31 8.79
C ILE A 338 0.25 -35.80 7.37
N GLU A 339 0.38 -34.49 7.14
CA GLU A 339 0.27 -33.90 5.80
C GLU A 339 1.03 -34.78 4.81
N PRO A 340 0.38 -35.29 3.75
CA PRO A 340 1.02 -36.21 2.84
C PRO A 340 2.27 -35.54 2.27
N ARG A 341 3.38 -36.25 2.20
CA ARG A 341 4.57 -35.78 1.52
C ARG A 341 4.22 -35.58 0.06
N LEU A 342 4.03 -34.32 -0.35
CA LEU A 342 3.66 -33.96 -1.70
C LEU A 342 4.90 -34.01 -2.61
N ARG A 343 4.74 -34.50 -3.82
CA ARG A 343 5.69 -34.35 -4.92
C ARG A 343 5.02 -33.56 -6.05
N VAL A 344 5.71 -32.55 -6.51
CA VAL A 344 5.34 -31.81 -7.72
C VAL A 344 6.33 -32.17 -8.82
N ARG A 345 5.82 -32.53 -9.98
CA ARG A 345 6.61 -32.92 -11.13
C ARG A 345 6.18 -32.11 -12.36
N ARG A 346 7.13 -31.57 -13.11
CA ARG A 346 6.83 -30.99 -14.41
C ARG A 346 6.48 -32.08 -15.43
N VAL A 347 5.38 -31.89 -16.15
CA VAL A 347 4.96 -32.78 -17.23
C VAL A 347 5.89 -32.55 -18.43
N PRO A 348 6.61 -33.57 -18.95
CA PRO A 348 7.49 -33.42 -20.10
C PRO A 348 6.70 -32.92 -21.33
N GLY A 349 7.20 -31.88 -21.98
CA GLY A 349 6.59 -31.31 -23.20
C GLY A 349 5.48 -30.30 -22.96
N HIS A 350 5.04 -30.09 -21.72
CA HIS A 350 4.15 -29.00 -21.37
C HIS A 350 4.99 -27.74 -21.13
N GLN A 351 4.89 -26.76 -22.02
CA GLN A 351 5.36 -25.42 -21.68
C GLN A 351 4.37 -24.86 -20.65
N PRO A 352 4.84 -24.31 -19.52
CA PRO A 352 3.96 -23.60 -18.60
C PRO A 352 3.14 -22.63 -19.45
N SER A 353 1.81 -22.58 -19.20
CA SER A 353 1.01 -21.50 -19.77
C SER A 353 1.79 -20.23 -19.55
N PRO A 354 2.25 -19.55 -20.62
CA PRO A 354 2.82 -18.25 -20.35
C PRO A 354 1.73 -17.56 -19.55
N VAL A 355 2.01 -17.16 -18.31
CA VAL A 355 1.49 -15.88 -17.93
C VAL A 355 1.92 -15.06 -19.14
N ARG A 356 0.99 -14.61 -19.95
CA ARG A 356 1.16 -13.31 -20.49
C ARG A 356 1.31 -12.45 -19.20
N ALA A 357 2.53 -12.44 -18.67
CA ALA A 357 3.07 -11.15 -18.52
C ALA A 357 2.61 -10.54 -19.83
N ALA A 358 1.60 -9.65 -19.82
CA ALA A 358 1.85 -8.52 -20.65
C ALA A 358 3.32 -8.34 -20.31
N ALA A 359 4.20 -9.02 -21.12
CA ALA A 359 5.51 -8.49 -21.26
C ALA A 359 5.06 -7.06 -21.38
N ALA A 360 5.35 -6.28 -20.34
CA ALA A 360 5.65 -4.94 -20.68
C ALA A 360 6.56 -5.20 -21.87
N ALA A 361 5.94 -5.23 -23.05
CA ALA A 361 6.60 -4.97 -24.30
C ALA A 361 7.37 -3.77 -23.88
N PRO A 362 8.73 -3.79 -23.81
CA PRO A 362 9.49 -2.71 -23.21
C PRO A 362 8.62 -1.54 -23.52
N ALA A 363 7.96 -0.96 -22.50
CA ALA A 363 6.79 -0.11 -22.70
C ALA A 363 7.35 0.82 -23.70
N VAL A 364 6.82 0.80 -24.98
CA VAL A 364 7.38 1.71 -25.99
C VAL A 364 7.04 3.01 -25.34
N LEU A 365 8.01 3.54 -24.60
CA LEU A 365 7.82 4.74 -23.79
C LEU A 365 7.29 5.73 -24.79
N ALA A 366 6.09 6.21 -24.56
CA ALA A 366 5.51 7.21 -25.43
C ALA A 366 6.59 8.27 -25.60
N PRO A 367 6.98 8.62 -26.82
CA PRO A 367 8.11 9.53 -27.04
C PRO A 367 7.85 10.81 -26.24
N PRO A 368 8.89 11.40 -25.61
CA PRO A 368 8.74 12.60 -24.83
C PRO A 368 8.27 13.78 -25.71
N VAL A 369 7.58 14.71 -25.12
CA VAL A 369 7.21 15.99 -25.72
C VAL A 369 8.22 17.07 -25.34
N GLY A 370 8.38 18.09 -26.16
CA GLY A 370 9.28 19.22 -25.89
C GLY A 370 8.60 20.32 -25.10
N LEU A 371 9.29 20.90 -24.12
CA LEU A 371 8.82 22.10 -23.40
C LEU A 371 9.76 23.26 -23.71
N SER A 372 9.18 24.42 -24.08
CA SER A 372 9.91 25.65 -24.38
C SER A 372 9.04 26.88 -24.14
N GLY A 373 9.51 28.06 -24.49
CA GLY A 373 8.72 29.30 -24.42
C GLY A 373 8.22 29.61 -23.01
N PHE A 374 9.01 29.31 -21.97
CA PHE A 374 8.60 29.55 -20.59
C PHE A 374 8.45 31.04 -20.30
N SER A 375 7.25 31.49 -19.95
CA SER A 375 6.98 32.83 -19.49
C SER A 375 6.39 32.82 -18.07
N VAL A 376 6.83 33.75 -17.23
CA VAL A 376 6.40 33.90 -15.84
C VAL A 376 5.97 35.31 -15.59
N ARG A 377 4.78 35.52 -15.01
CA ARG A 377 4.27 36.79 -14.57
C ARG A 377 3.85 36.73 -13.12
N ALA A 378 4.48 37.56 -12.30
CA ALA A 378 4.14 37.78 -10.91
C ALA A 378 2.94 38.71 -10.77
N GLY A 379 2.19 38.63 -9.70
CA GLY A 379 1.26 39.66 -9.29
C GLY A 379 1.96 41.01 -9.09
N GLY A 380 1.28 42.09 -9.40
CA GLY A 380 1.87 43.45 -9.53
C GLY A 380 2.37 44.07 -8.22
N ARG A 381 2.27 43.37 -7.06
CA ARG A 381 2.72 43.87 -5.76
C ARG A 381 3.47 42.76 -5.01
N ILE A 382 4.52 43.14 -4.29
CA ILE A 382 5.22 42.24 -3.37
C ILE A 382 4.65 42.44 -1.96
N LEU A 383 4.25 41.35 -1.31
CA LEU A 383 3.87 41.29 0.10
C LEU A 383 5.04 40.74 0.90
N THR A 384 5.62 41.57 1.78
CA THR A 384 6.77 41.19 2.61
C THR A 384 6.34 40.57 3.95
N ASN A 385 7.26 39.85 4.60
CA ASN A 385 7.00 39.34 5.96
C ASN A 385 6.83 40.48 6.97
N ALA A 386 7.46 41.67 6.74
CA ALA A 386 7.27 42.85 7.57
C ALA A 386 5.82 43.37 7.49
N ASP A 387 5.23 43.41 6.28
CA ASP A 387 3.83 43.83 6.07
C ASP A 387 2.87 42.87 6.80
N ILE A 388 3.14 41.56 6.78
CA ILE A 388 2.31 40.58 7.48
C ILE A 388 2.49 40.70 8.99
N ALA A 389 3.73 40.72 9.49
CA ALA A 389 4.02 40.81 10.92
C ALA A 389 3.40 42.03 11.58
N ALA A 390 3.34 43.16 10.85
CA ALA A 390 2.70 44.40 11.33
C ALA A 390 1.20 44.24 11.61
N ARG A 391 0.54 43.25 11.01
CA ARG A 391 -0.90 42.95 11.18
C ARG A 391 -1.17 41.97 12.31
N PHE A 392 -0.17 41.20 12.76
CA PHE A 392 -0.32 40.14 13.75
C PHE A 392 0.55 40.39 15.00
N PRO A 393 -0.01 41.05 16.04
CA PRO A 393 0.74 41.35 17.27
C PRO A 393 1.41 40.11 17.88
N GLY A 394 2.69 40.22 18.21
CA GLY A 394 3.49 39.12 18.79
C GLY A 394 4.09 38.14 17.76
N ARG A 395 3.91 38.42 16.48
CA ARG A 395 4.60 37.68 15.39
C ARG A 395 5.74 38.52 14.82
N THR A 396 6.79 37.84 14.38
CA THR A 396 7.97 38.49 13.76
C THR A 396 8.24 37.90 12.38
N GLU A 397 8.98 38.67 11.55
CA GLU A 397 9.46 38.15 10.26
C GLU A 397 10.26 36.87 10.39
N ALA A 398 11.08 36.76 11.45
CA ALA A 398 11.86 35.55 11.73
C ALA A 398 10.97 34.32 12.05
N ASP A 399 9.81 34.53 12.68
CA ASP A 399 8.84 33.47 12.92
C ASP A 399 8.23 32.95 11.61
N ILE A 400 7.93 33.85 10.67
CA ILE A 400 7.40 33.46 9.35
C ILE A 400 8.45 32.66 8.59
N VAL A 401 9.69 33.15 8.49
CA VAL A 401 10.78 32.43 7.80
C VAL A 401 11.03 31.06 8.42
N ARG A 402 11.09 30.97 9.74
CA ARG A 402 11.31 29.70 10.46
C ARG A 402 10.20 28.67 10.17
N ARG A 403 8.94 29.11 10.03
CA ARG A 403 7.78 28.25 9.80
C ARG A 403 7.62 27.83 8.34
N THR A 404 7.96 28.70 7.40
CA THR A 404 7.62 28.54 5.99
C THR A 404 8.81 28.52 5.04
N GLY A 405 9.95 29.07 5.43
CA GLY A 405 11.07 29.36 4.52
C GLY A 405 10.84 30.54 3.59
N ILE A 406 9.67 31.20 3.65
CA ILE A 406 9.25 32.27 2.74
C ILE A 406 9.68 33.64 3.31
N ARG A 407 10.29 34.49 2.50
CA ARG A 407 10.69 35.86 2.85
C ARG A 407 9.72 36.91 2.31
N GLN A 408 9.23 36.68 1.10
CA GLN A 408 8.25 37.51 0.42
C GLN A 408 7.43 36.71 -0.57
N ARG A 409 6.36 37.26 -1.07
CA ARG A 409 5.55 36.67 -2.14
C ARG A 409 4.92 37.74 -3.02
N PRO A 410 4.82 37.51 -4.35
CA PRO A 410 4.02 38.34 -5.22
C PRO A 410 2.54 38.15 -4.94
N VAL A 411 1.77 39.19 -5.01
CA VAL A 411 0.31 39.20 -4.91
C VAL A 411 -0.28 40.13 -5.95
N LEU A 412 -1.49 39.86 -6.41
CA LEU A 412 -2.17 40.76 -7.35
C LEU A 412 -2.33 42.16 -6.78
N ALA A 413 -2.07 43.15 -7.60
CA ALA A 413 -2.40 44.56 -7.28
C ALA A 413 -3.92 44.76 -7.29
N PRO A 414 -4.44 45.76 -6.55
CA PRO A 414 -5.85 46.10 -6.60
C PRO A 414 -6.34 46.35 -8.03
N GLY A 415 -7.37 45.63 -8.47
CA GLY A 415 -7.93 45.72 -9.81
C GLY A 415 -7.18 44.94 -10.90
N GLU A 416 -6.10 44.23 -10.56
CA GLU A 416 -5.40 43.38 -11.51
C GLU A 416 -6.19 42.07 -11.77
N ASP A 417 -6.34 41.71 -13.05
CA ASP A 417 -7.07 40.52 -13.48
C ASP A 417 -6.09 39.41 -13.83
N ILE A 418 -6.26 38.24 -13.18
CA ILE A 418 -5.39 37.07 -13.38
C ILE A 418 -5.46 36.51 -14.81
N SER A 419 -6.64 36.60 -15.47
CA SER A 419 -6.81 36.12 -16.83
C SER A 419 -6.11 37.05 -17.84
N ALA A 420 -6.11 38.35 -17.60
CA ALA A 420 -5.36 39.31 -18.41
C ALA A 420 -3.84 39.15 -18.22
N LEU A 421 -3.41 38.81 -16.99
CA LEU A 421 -2.02 38.47 -16.71
C LEU A 421 -1.61 37.20 -17.43
N ALA A 422 -2.48 36.19 -17.44
CA ALA A 422 -2.31 34.90 -18.13
C ALA A 422 -2.19 35.09 -19.66
N ALA A 423 -3.03 35.96 -20.24
CA ALA A 423 -2.96 36.27 -21.67
C ALA A 423 -1.61 36.92 -22.07
N ARG A 424 -1.08 37.83 -21.23
CA ARG A 424 0.25 38.42 -21.46
C ARG A 424 1.36 37.39 -21.39
N ALA A 425 1.33 36.48 -20.40
CA ALA A 425 2.30 35.36 -20.31
C ALA A 425 2.19 34.44 -21.51
N ALA A 426 0.97 34.14 -21.96
CA ALA A 426 0.70 33.33 -23.15
C ALA A 426 1.30 33.95 -24.40
N ARG A 427 1.10 35.26 -24.60
CA ARG A 427 1.67 36.00 -25.75
C ARG A 427 3.20 35.92 -25.76
N GLU A 428 3.84 36.18 -24.63
CA GLU A 428 5.28 36.11 -24.51
C GLU A 428 5.84 34.70 -24.80
N ALA A 429 5.17 33.67 -24.34
CA ALA A 429 5.55 32.29 -24.60
C ALA A 429 5.48 31.96 -26.09
N LEU A 430 4.43 32.41 -26.78
CA LEU A 430 4.25 32.21 -28.22
C LEU A 430 5.25 33.03 -29.03
N ASP A 431 5.50 34.29 -28.66
CA ASP A 431 6.48 35.16 -29.33
C ASP A 431 7.90 34.57 -29.26
N ALA A 432 8.28 33.99 -28.11
CA ALA A 432 9.57 33.34 -27.95
C ALA A 432 9.77 32.14 -28.92
N GLU A 433 8.67 31.48 -29.29
CA GLU A 433 8.69 30.34 -30.21
C GLU A 433 8.32 30.71 -31.66
N GLY A 434 8.01 32.02 -31.91
CA GLY A 434 7.58 32.47 -33.20
C GLY A 434 6.24 31.91 -33.66
N LEU A 435 5.34 31.59 -32.72
CA LEU A 435 4.03 30.99 -32.96
C LEU A 435 2.89 32.03 -32.83
N ALA A 436 1.86 31.85 -33.65
CA ALA A 436 0.60 32.55 -33.53
C ALA A 436 -0.47 31.63 -32.93
N LEU A 437 -1.61 32.22 -32.52
CA LEU A 437 -2.75 31.43 -32.01
C LEU A 437 -3.15 30.27 -32.92
N GLY A 438 -3.20 30.52 -34.25
CA GLY A 438 -3.60 29.51 -35.23
C GLY A 438 -2.64 28.35 -35.41
N ASP A 439 -1.43 28.41 -34.84
CA ASP A 439 -0.44 27.32 -34.87
C ASP A 439 -0.63 26.31 -33.72
N LEU A 440 -1.57 26.59 -32.83
CA LEU A 440 -1.84 25.74 -31.68
C LEU A 440 -2.94 24.72 -31.95
N GLU A 441 -2.79 23.51 -31.44
CA GLU A 441 -3.86 22.49 -31.35
C GLU A 441 -4.83 22.81 -30.21
N ALA A 442 -4.30 23.29 -29.07
CA ALA A 442 -5.12 23.62 -27.90
C ALA A 442 -4.44 24.62 -26.95
N ILE A 443 -5.27 25.27 -26.15
CA ILE A 443 -4.87 26.00 -24.93
C ILE A 443 -5.45 25.29 -23.71
N ILE A 444 -4.59 24.90 -22.77
CA ILE A 444 -4.98 24.23 -21.52
C ILE A 444 -4.56 25.12 -20.35
N ALA A 445 -5.52 25.60 -19.56
CA ALA A 445 -5.22 26.39 -18.37
C ALA A 445 -5.38 25.55 -17.09
N ALA A 446 -4.33 25.47 -16.28
CA ALA A 446 -4.39 24.90 -14.95
C ALA A 446 -4.69 26.00 -13.93
N THR A 447 -5.81 25.89 -13.23
CA THR A 447 -6.19 26.84 -12.20
C THR A 447 -7.10 26.22 -11.14
N GLY A 448 -6.84 26.51 -9.87
CA GLY A 448 -7.75 26.29 -8.75
C GLY A 448 -8.48 27.57 -8.33
N THR A 449 -8.14 28.73 -8.92
CA THR A 449 -8.59 30.04 -8.47
C THR A 449 -9.07 30.93 -9.62
N PRO A 450 -9.97 30.42 -10.51
CA PRO A 450 -10.46 31.21 -11.64
C PRO A 450 -11.25 32.43 -11.15
N THR A 451 -11.19 33.54 -11.89
CA THR A 451 -11.98 34.74 -11.59
C THR A 451 -13.48 34.45 -11.70
N ARG A 452 -13.87 33.56 -12.57
CA ARG A 452 -15.24 33.10 -12.83
C ARG A 452 -15.26 31.66 -13.32
N LEU A 453 -16.37 30.97 -13.08
CA LEU A 453 -16.52 29.59 -13.53
C LEU A 453 -16.72 29.47 -15.06
N SER A 454 -17.28 30.52 -15.70
CA SER A 454 -17.50 30.57 -17.14
C SER A 454 -17.50 32.03 -17.61
N PRO A 455 -16.85 32.35 -18.74
CA PRO A 455 -16.00 31.47 -19.55
C PRO A 455 -14.74 31.03 -18.80
N SER A 456 -14.12 29.92 -19.24
CA SER A 456 -12.87 29.38 -18.67
C SER A 456 -11.70 30.35 -18.87
N VAL A 457 -10.64 30.23 -18.06
CA VAL A 457 -9.41 31.02 -18.21
C VAL A 457 -8.78 30.77 -19.58
N ALA A 458 -8.73 29.53 -20.04
CA ALA A 458 -8.24 29.20 -21.38
C ALA A 458 -8.99 29.91 -22.50
N CYS A 459 -10.34 30.00 -22.40
CA CYS A 459 -11.14 30.74 -23.38
C CYS A 459 -10.87 32.27 -23.33
N LEU A 460 -10.63 32.82 -22.15
CA LEU A 460 -10.27 34.25 -22.01
C LEU A 460 -8.89 34.55 -22.59
N VAL A 461 -7.93 33.64 -22.39
CA VAL A 461 -6.59 33.70 -23.01
C VAL A 461 -6.69 33.59 -24.52
N GLN A 462 -7.45 32.64 -25.05
CA GLN A 462 -7.67 32.47 -26.48
C GLN A 462 -8.27 33.74 -27.11
N ASN A 463 -9.29 34.32 -26.47
CA ASN A 463 -9.90 35.55 -26.97
C ASN A 463 -8.93 36.73 -27.00
N ALA A 464 -8.10 36.88 -25.96
CA ALA A 464 -7.09 37.95 -25.91
C ALA A 464 -6.00 37.77 -26.98
N LEU A 465 -5.56 36.54 -27.24
CA LEU A 465 -4.60 36.24 -28.32
C LEU A 465 -5.22 36.51 -29.71
N ALA A 466 -6.52 36.24 -29.88
CA ALA A 466 -7.23 36.45 -31.13
C ALA A 466 -7.38 37.98 -31.48
N GLU A 467 -7.27 38.89 -30.52
CA GLU A 467 -7.26 40.32 -30.77
C GLU A 467 -6.03 40.75 -31.61
N ASP A 468 -4.89 40.08 -31.41
CA ASP A 468 -3.65 40.34 -32.13
C ASP A 468 -3.50 39.48 -33.39
N ASP A 469 -3.75 38.16 -33.27
CA ASP A 469 -3.49 37.15 -34.31
C ASP A 469 -4.67 36.94 -35.28
N GLY A 470 -5.86 37.46 -34.94
CA GLY A 470 -7.11 37.13 -35.59
C GLY A 470 -7.77 35.86 -35.04
N PRO A 471 -9.05 35.60 -35.37
CA PRO A 471 -9.80 34.44 -34.88
C PRO A 471 -9.23 33.16 -35.45
N ALA A 472 -9.07 32.15 -34.58
CA ALA A 472 -8.62 30.82 -34.91
C ALA A 472 -9.48 29.75 -34.20
N ASP A 473 -9.67 28.61 -34.86
CA ASP A 473 -10.41 27.46 -34.31
C ASP A 473 -9.43 26.59 -33.48
N VAL A 474 -9.22 27.01 -32.23
CA VAL A 474 -8.30 26.36 -31.28
C VAL A 474 -9.08 25.91 -30.06
N ALA A 475 -8.94 24.63 -29.67
CA ALA A 475 -9.57 24.12 -28.47
C ALA A 475 -9.06 24.83 -27.20
N ALA A 476 -9.96 25.14 -26.25
CA ALA A 476 -9.59 25.82 -25.02
C ALA A 476 -10.35 25.24 -23.81
N SER A 477 -9.65 24.82 -22.79
CA SER A 477 -10.24 24.23 -21.58
C SER A 477 -9.40 24.44 -20.34
N ASP A 478 -10.05 24.46 -19.17
CA ASP A 478 -9.39 24.51 -17.86
C ASP A 478 -9.28 23.13 -17.23
N VAL A 479 -8.19 22.92 -16.46
CA VAL A 479 -7.94 21.76 -15.63
C VAL A 479 -7.85 22.22 -14.17
N SER A 480 -8.67 21.62 -13.30
CA SER A 480 -8.67 21.90 -11.87
C SER A 480 -8.12 20.70 -11.09
N ALA A 481 -6.87 20.80 -10.63
CA ALA A 481 -6.19 19.80 -9.79
C ALA A 481 -5.28 20.49 -8.75
N ALA A 482 -5.66 21.68 -8.32
CA ALA A 482 -4.94 22.51 -7.34
C ALA A 482 -3.43 22.59 -7.64
N CYS A 483 -2.57 22.41 -6.63
CA CYS A 483 -1.11 22.50 -6.79
C CYS A 483 -0.52 21.46 -7.76
N SER A 484 -1.22 20.36 -8.05
CA SER A 484 -0.83 19.37 -9.07
C SER A 484 -1.27 19.77 -10.50
N GLY A 485 -2.03 20.87 -10.65
CA GLY A 485 -2.70 21.26 -11.89
C GLY A 485 -1.78 21.37 -13.09
N TYR A 486 -0.56 21.90 -12.93
CA TYR A 486 0.41 21.96 -14.03
C TYR A 486 0.73 20.58 -14.60
N LEU A 487 1.04 19.59 -13.77
CA LEU A 487 1.36 18.23 -14.24
C LEU A 487 0.14 17.50 -14.81
N TYR A 488 -1.07 17.79 -14.31
CA TYR A 488 -2.31 17.28 -14.90
C TYR A 488 -2.55 17.88 -16.29
N ALA A 489 -2.34 19.20 -16.47
CA ALA A 489 -2.42 19.84 -17.77
C ALA A 489 -1.34 19.31 -18.73
N MET A 490 -0.11 19.10 -18.24
CA MET A 490 0.98 18.51 -19.01
C MET A 490 0.69 17.09 -19.47
N GLN A 491 0.03 16.24 -18.65
CA GLN A 491 -0.39 14.92 -19.10
C GLN A 491 -1.43 15.02 -20.22
N THR A 492 -2.40 15.93 -20.08
CA THR A 492 -3.42 16.14 -21.13
C THR A 492 -2.76 16.60 -22.44
N ALA A 493 -1.83 17.57 -22.38
CA ALA A 493 -1.08 18.02 -23.55
C ALA A 493 -0.22 16.89 -24.15
N HIS A 494 0.48 16.13 -23.32
CA HIS A 494 1.28 15.00 -23.75
C HIS A 494 0.44 13.98 -24.51
N ASP A 495 -0.71 13.56 -23.95
CA ASP A 495 -1.56 12.52 -24.56
C ASP A 495 -2.23 13.00 -25.86
N MET A 496 -2.58 14.30 -25.98
CA MET A 496 -3.04 14.92 -27.24
C MET A 496 -1.95 14.87 -28.32
N LEU A 497 -0.72 15.24 -27.95
CA LEU A 497 0.42 15.36 -28.87
C LEU A 497 0.97 14.01 -29.33
N GLN A 498 0.70 12.91 -28.62
CA GLN A 498 0.98 11.56 -29.15
C GLN A 498 0.15 11.25 -30.41
N GLN A 499 -1.03 11.82 -30.53
CA GLN A 499 -1.91 11.66 -31.71
C GLN A 499 -1.62 12.72 -32.79
N ARG A 500 -0.98 13.81 -32.42
CA ARG A 500 -0.64 14.97 -33.27
C ARG A 500 0.82 15.35 -33.10
N PRO A 501 1.78 14.52 -33.54
CA PRO A 501 3.21 14.66 -33.20
C PRO A 501 3.86 15.94 -33.74
N GLU A 502 3.27 16.58 -34.76
CA GLU A 502 3.75 17.85 -35.34
C GLU A 502 3.10 19.11 -34.69
N ALA A 503 2.09 18.92 -33.84
CA ALA A 503 1.34 20.02 -33.25
C ALA A 503 2.04 20.62 -32.04
N SER A 504 1.53 21.77 -31.59
CA SER A 504 1.92 22.43 -30.33
C SER A 504 0.68 22.74 -29.50
N VAL A 505 0.83 22.66 -28.18
CA VAL A 505 -0.20 23.01 -27.20
C VAL A 505 0.35 24.08 -26.27
N LEU A 506 -0.45 25.08 -25.94
CA LEU A 506 -0.09 26.06 -24.93
C LEU A 506 -0.67 25.65 -23.58
N VAL A 507 0.19 25.45 -22.59
CA VAL A 507 -0.21 25.21 -21.19
C VAL A 507 0.02 26.46 -20.38
N VAL A 508 -1.04 26.94 -19.72
CA VAL A 508 -1.04 28.16 -18.89
C VAL A 508 -1.36 27.76 -17.45
N THR A 509 -0.68 28.35 -16.46
CA THR A 509 -1.14 28.30 -15.07
C THR A 509 -1.60 29.69 -14.65
N ALA A 510 -2.69 29.77 -13.89
CA ALA A 510 -3.25 31.08 -13.48
C ALA A 510 -3.78 30.96 -12.04
N GLU A 511 -2.98 31.42 -11.07
CA GLU A 511 -3.30 31.24 -9.66
C GLU A 511 -3.32 32.56 -8.89
N ALA A 512 -4.50 32.88 -8.34
CA ALA A 512 -4.78 34.05 -7.49
C ALA A 512 -5.13 33.58 -6.07
N MET A 513 -4.22 32.85 -5.43
CA MET A 513 -4.43 32.19 -4.14
C MET A 513 -4.81 33.16 -3.03
N THR A 514 -4.23 34.38 -3.06
CA THR A 514 -4.46 35.39 -2.01
C THR A 514 -5.90 35.90 -1.96
N ARG A 515 -6.72 35.66 -2.98
CA ARG A 515 -8.16 35.97 -2.98
C ARG A 515 -8.97 35.09 -2.03
N TYR A 516 -8.48 33.88 -1.80
CA TYR A 516 -9.17 32.87 -0.98
C TYR A 516 -8.55 32.73 0.41
N VAL A 517 -7.44 33.40 0.69
CA VAL A 517 -6.81 33.42 2.01
C VAL A 517 -7.56 34.38 2.92
N ASP A 518 -7.94 33.91 4.12
CA ASP A 518 -8.46 34.80 5.16
C ASP A 518 -7.35 35.75 5.60
N PRO A 519 -7.53 37.06 5.41
CA PRO A 519 -6.51 38.03 5.80
C PRO A 519 -6.23 38.06 7.30
N ASP A 520 -7.11 37.54 8.14
CA ASP A 520 -6.96 37.48 9.58
C ASP A 520 -6.46 36.11 10.08
N ASP A 521 -6.32 35.12 9.19
CA ASP A 521 -5.68 33.83 9.50
C ASP A 521 -4.16 33.87 9.23
N PHE A 522 -3.37 33.93 10.32
CA PHE A 522 -1.91 33.96 10.22
C PHE A 522 -1.33 32.71 9.53
N ASP A 523 -1.91 31.54 9.71
CA ASP A 523 -1.32 30.29 9.24
C ASP A 523 -1.42 30.12 7.71
N THR A 524 -2.40 30.71 7.06
CA THR A 524 -2.55 30.71 5.61
C THR A 524 -1.96 31.94 4.92
N VAL A 525 -2.13 33.15 5.50
CA VAL A 525 -1.63 34.39 4.88
C VAL A 525 -0.11 34.44 4.69
N VAL A 526 0.64 33.72 5.53
CA VAL A 526 2.10 33.66 5.45
C VAL A 526 2.61 32.70 4.37
N VAL A 527 1.73 31.96 3.68
CA VAL A 527 2.11 30.89 2.76
C VAL A 527 1.96 31.28 1.30
N PHE A 528 0.80 31.80 0.91
CA PHE A 528 0.40 31.88 -0.50
C PHE A 528 0.82 33.15 -1.22
N GLY A 529 1.13 33.00 -2.52
CA GLY A 529 1.38 34.07 -3.48
C GLY A 529 0.55 33.88 -4.75
N ASP A 530 0.57 34.90 -5.63
CA ASP A 530 -0.17 34.93 -6.88
C ASP A 530 0.79 34.99 -8.07
N ALA A 531 0.62 34.09 -9.04
CA ALA A 531 1.42 34.11 -10.26
C ALA A 531 0.71 33.39 -11.40
N VAL A 532 1.16 33.67 -12.61
CA VAL A 532 0.78 32.94 -13.83
C VAL A 532 2.03 32.50 -14.56
N THR A 533 1.92 31.43 -15.30
CA THR A 533 2.97 30.97 -16.24
C THR A 533 2.35 30.55 -17.56
N ALA A 534 3.16 30.52 -18.60
CA ALA A 534 2.84 29.89 -19.87
C ALA A 534 4.02 29.04 -20.33
N THR A 535 3.73 27.90 -20.94
CA THR A 535 4.71 26.95 -21.47
C THR A 535 4.19 26.43 -22.81
N VAL A 536 4.99 26.46 -23.85
CA VAL A 536 4.69 25.83 -25.13
C VAL A 536 5.12 24.36 -25.05
N VAL A 537 4.21 23.46 -25.40
CA VAL A 537 4.45 22.01 -25.43
C VAL A 537 4.44 21.56 -26.88
N HIS A 538 5.57 21.07 -27.38
CA HIS A 538 5.73 20.56 -28.73
C HIS A 538 5.56 19.06 -28.81
N GLY A 539 4.85 18.58 -29.81
CA GLY A 539 4.74 17.14 -30.07
C GLY A 539 6.08 16.48 -30.38
N PRO A 540 6.15 15.13 -30.27
CA PRO A 540 7.40 14.38 -30.37
C PRO A 540 8.24 14.69 -31.62
N ALA A 541 7.61 14.99 -32.74
CA ALA A 541 8.31 15.30 -33.99
C ALA A 541 9.03 16.67 -33.96
N ARG A 542 8.64 17.56 -33.05
CA ARG A 542 9.21 18.91 -32.86
C ARG A 542 10.00 19.05 -31.57
N ALA A 543 10.00 18.02 -30.71
CA ALA A 543 10.59 18.09 -29.36
C ALA A 543 12.13 18.23 -29.37
N GLY A 544 12.81 17.87 -30.47
CA GLY A 544 14.28 17.75 -30.51
C GLY A 544 15.06 19.05 -30.23
N ASP A 545 14.45 20.22 -30.39
CA ASP A 545 15.11 21.51 -30.16
C ASP A 545 14.73 22.16 -28.81
N SER A 546 13.86 21.53 -28.05
CA SER A 546 13.39 22.06 -26.77
C SER A 546 14.46 21.92 -25.67
N PRO A 547 14.54 22.90 -24.74
CA PRO A 547 15.46 22.83 -23.59
C PRO A 547 15.08 21.75 -22.58
N VAL A 548 13.82 21.32 -22.55
CA VAL A 548 13.30 20.29 -21.65
C VAL A 548 12.47 19.29 -22.44
N LEU A 549 12.76 18.00 -22.28
CA LEU A 549 11.93 16.90 -22.78
C LEU A 549 11.12 16.33 -21.62
N LEU A 550 9.80 16.22 -21.77
CA LEU A 550 8.90 15.71 -20.75
C LEU A 550 8.43 14.30 -21.12
N HIS A 551 8.72 13.34 -20.27
CA HIS A 551 8.07 12.04 -20.29
C HIS A 551 6.67 12.13 -19.75
N ARG A 552 5.80 11.17 -20.13
CA ARG A 552 4.39 11.18 -19.73
C ARG A 552 4.25 11.25 -18.21
N PRO A 553 3.58 12.28 -17.65
CA PRO A 553 3.35 12.38 -16.22
C PRO A 553 2.55 11.20 -15.65
N VAL A 554 2.76 10.87 -14.39
CA VAL A 554 1.92 9.96 -13.59
C VAL A 554 1.04 10.79 -12.66
N LEU A 555 -0.23 10.46 -12.61
CA LEU A 555 -1.24 11.14 -11.80
C LEU A 555 -1.84 10.20 -10.76
N SER A 556 -2.30 10.76 -9.65
CA SER A 556 -3.07 10.07 -8.63
C SER A 556 -3.99 11.04 -7.89
N ALA A 557 -5.11 10.54 -7.37
CA ALA A 557 -6.02 11.32 -6.54
C ALA A 557 -6.60 10.44 -5.41
N SER A 558 -6.93 11.06 -4.27
CA SER A 558 -7.51 10.46 -3.08
C SER A 558 -8.62 11.37 -2.57
N GLY A 559 -9.85 11.16 -3.06
CA GLY A 559 -11.00 12.02 -2.75
C GLY A 559 -11.56 11.83 -1.34
N ASP A 560 -11.21 10.75 -0.64
CA ASP A 560 -11.59 10.46 0.74
C ASP A 560 -11.02 11.46 1.76
N ASP A 561 -9.87 12.06 1.45
CA ASP A 561 -9.22 13.10 2.25
C ASP A 561 -9.48 14.55 1.73
N GLY A 562 -10.46 14.74 0.85
CA GLY A 562 -10.75 16.02 0.21
C GLY A 562 -11.06 17.17 1.16
N SER A 563 -11.45 16.88 2.40
CA SER A 563 -11.72 17.88 3.43
C SER A 563 -10.48 18.56 4.02
N VAL A 564 -9.27 18.03 3.77
CA VAL A 564 -8.00 18.48 4.39
C VAL A 564 -7.51 19.80 3.81
N ILE A 565 -7.78 20.06 2.54
CA ILE A 565 -7.56 21.35 1.87
C ILE A 565 -8.79 21.62 1.00
N ARG A 566 -9.48 22.70 1.24
CA ARG A 566 -10.66 23.10 0.44
C ARG A 566 -10.81 24.60 0.36
N HIS A 567 -11.39 25.08 -0.71
CA HIS A 567 -11.83 26.45 -0.90
C HIS A 567 -12.93 26.47 -1.97
N GLY A 568 -13.79 27.48 -1.93
CA GLY A 568 -14.84 27.67 -2.92
C GLY A 568 -16.12 28.23 -2.32
N PRO A 569 -17.18 28.43 -3.12
CA PRO A 569 -18.42 29.06 -2.69
C PRO A 569 -19.15 28.38 -1.52
N ALA A 570 -18.86 27.10 -1.27
CA ALA A 570 -19.45 26.35 -0.18
C ALA A 570 -18.70 26.53 1.17
N ASP A 571 -17.51 27.14 1.16
CA ASP A 571 -16.62 27.27 2.31
C ASP A 571 -16.45 28.72 2.78
N GLU A 572 -17.51 29.50 2.76
CA GLU A 572 -17.53 30.91 3.22
C GLU A 572 -16.42 31.80 2.61
N ASP A 573 -16.05 31.50 1.34
CA ASP A 573 -15.06 32.22 0.52
C ASP A 573 -13.58 32.11 0.99
N HIS A 574 -13.26 31.38 2.06
CA HIS A 574 -11.87 31.26 2.54
C HIS A 574 -11.30 29.86 2.38
N LEU A 575 -9.99 29.81 2.17
CA LEU A 575 -9.22 28.56 2.10
C LEU A 575 -9.07 27.96 3.50
N PHE A 576 -9.52 26.72 3.65
CA PHE A 576 -9.22 25.89 4.82
C PHE A 576 -8.06 24.93 4.52
N MET A 577 -7.12 24.79 5.46
CA MET A 577 -6.01 23.86 5.35
C MET A 577 -5.63 23.29 6.72
N ASP A 578 -5.74 21.94 6.88
CA ASP A 578 -5.19 21.21 8.01
C ASP A 578 -3.69 20.99 7.81
N GLY A 579 -2.88 21.95 8.25
CA GLY A 579 -1.43 21.98 8.00
C GLY A 579 -0.69 20.70 8.41
N PRO A 580 -0.88 20.13 9.63
CA PRO A 580 -0.23 18.88 10.06
C PRO A 580 -0.56 17.67 9.17
N ARG A 581 -1.82 17.49 8.80
CA ARG A 581 -2.26 16.39 7.92
C ARG A 581 -1.70 16.56 6.51
N VAL A 582 -1.78 17.79 5.96
CA VAL A 582 -1.19 18.13 4.66
C VAL A 582 0.29 17.83 4.63
N TYR A 583 1.04 18.24 5.65
CA TYR A 583 2.48 18.00 5.74
C TYR A 583 2.84 16.51 5.67
N THR A 584 2.17 15.69 6.48
CA THR A 584 2.44 14.25 6.55
C THR A 584 2.13 13.55 5.23
N ARG A 585 0.98 13.88 4.63
CA ARG A 585 0.56 13.31 3.34
C ARG A 585 1.46 13.76 2.20
N ALA A 586 1.74 15.07 2.08
CA ALA A 586 2.55 15.62 1.00
C ALA A 586 3.93 14.98 0.91
N VAL A 587 4.64 14.84 2.02
CA VAL A 587 6.00 14.25 2.03
C VAL A 587 5.97 12.80 1.55
N ARG A 588 5.01 11.99 2.02
CA ARG A 588 4.90 10.58 1.63
C ARG A 588 4.50 10.44 0.16
N GLU A 589 3.45 11.12 -0.25
CA GLU A 589 2.91 11.00 -1.60
C GLU A 589 3.88 11.52 -2.66
N MET A 590 4.55 12.65 -2.40
CA MET A 590 5.52 13.19 -3.36
C MET A 590 6.71 12.25 -3.57
N LEU A 591 7.24 11.60 -2.53
CA LEU A 591 8.29 10.60 -2.67
C LEU A 591 7.82 9.39 -3.46
N HIS A 592 6.64 8.86 -3.14
CA HIS A 592 6.05 7.73 -3.85
C HIS A 592 5.80 8.04 -5.34
N MET A 593 5.25 9.21 -5.64
CA MET A 593 4.97 9.62 -7.02
C MET A 593 6.25 9.84 -7.83
N LEU A 594 7.32 10.33 -7.19
CA LEU A 594 8.61 10.49 -7.84
C LEU A 594 9.21 9.14 -8.25
N ASP A 595 9.15 8.13 -7.36
CA ASP A 595 9.58 6.76 -7.66
C ASP A 595 8.75 6.15 -8.80
N ARG A 596 7.43 6.35 -8.78
CA ARG A 596 6.55 5.87 -9.87
C ARG A 596 6.91 6.49 -11.21
N ALA A 597 7.13 7.82 -11.25
CA ALA A 597 7.48 8.51 -12.49
C ALA A 597 8.83 8.06 -13.04
N ALA A 598 9.84 7.91 -12.18
CA ALA A 598 11.13 7.38 -12.54
C ALA A 598 11.02 5.96 -13.13
N GLY A 599 10.34 5.05 -12.42
CA GLY A 599 10.12 3.68 -12.90
C GLY A 599 9.36 3.60 -14.22
N GLN A 600 8.32 4.43 -14.41
CA GLN A 600 7.57 4.51 -15.67
C GLN A 600 8.43 5.00 -16.84
N SER A 601 9.42 5.87 -16.58
CA SER A 601 10.33 6.39 -17.60
C SER A 601 11.56 5.51 -17.83
N GLY A 602 11.61 4.33 -17.18
CA GLY A 602 12.75 3.40 -17.30
C GLY A 602 13.99 3.83 -16.53
N ALA A 603 13.87 4.81 -15.62
CA ALA A 603 14.93 5.31 -14.77
C ALA A 603 14.68 4.92 -13.29
N SER A 604 15.65 5.18 -12.45
CA SER A 604 15.52 5.14 -10.99
C SER A 604 15.58 6.55 -10.39
N THR A 605 14.99 6.75 -9.24
CA THR A 605 15.06 8.03 -8.52
C THR A 605 16.51 8.46 -8.26
N ALA A 606 17.44 7.51 -8.06
CA ALA A 606 18.86 7.80 -7.84
C ALA A 606 19.56 8.44 -9.05
N GLU A 607 19.04 8.25 -10.27
CA GLU A 607 19.57 8.82 -11.52
C GLU A 607 19.12 10.26 -11.75
N LEU A 608 18.15 10.77 -10.98
CA LEU A 608 17.70 12.14 -11.11
C LEU A 608 18.78 13.12 -10.64
N MET A 609 19.24 13.95 -11.53
CA MET A 609 20.25 14.99 -11.27
C MET A 609 19.61 16.27 -10.73
N HIS A 610 18.33 16.50 -11.04
CA HIS A 610 17.54 17.63 -10.64
C HIS A 610 16.20 17.16 -10.08
N VAL A 611 15.75 17.73 -8.98
CA VAL A 611 14.41 17.50 -8.44
C VAL A 611 13.72 18.85 -8.23
N ILE A 612 12.58 19.04 -8.87
CA ILE A 612 11.77 20.25 -8.80
C ILE A 612 10.44 19.89 -8.12
N PRO A 613 10.37 19.95 -6.78
CA PRO A 613 9.13 19.73 -6.07
C PRO A 613 8.22 20.97 -6.17
N HIS A 614 6.93 20.78 -6.05
CA HIS A 614 5.99 21.85 -5.75
C HIS A 614 6.50 22.69 -4.58
N GLN A 615 6.59 23.99 -4.76
CA GLN A 615 7.14 24.94 -3.79
C GLN A 615 6.08 25.34 -2.73
N ALA A 616 5.57 24.32 -2.01
CA ALA A 616 4.49 24.51 -1.04
C ALA A 616 4.95 25.27 0.21
N ASN A 617 6.07 24.81 0.78
CA ASN A 617 6.61 25.28 2.05
C ASN A 617 8.04 24.73 2.20
N GLY A 618 8.99 25.55 2.64
CA GLY A 618 10.39 25.17 2.79
C GLY A 618 10.60 23.94 3.71
N ARG A 619 9.74 23.75 4.73
CA ARG A 619 9.82 22.58 5.63
C ARG A 619 9.42 21.28 4.93
N ILE A 620 8.39 21.31 4.07
CA ILE A 620 7.98 20.14 3.27
C ILE A 620 9.12 19.77 2.34
N ILE A 621 9.70 20.74 1.62
CA ILE A 621 10.82 20.51 0.70
C ILE A 621 12.02 19.91 1.44
N SER A 622 12.42 20.49 2.59
CA SER A 622 13.52 19.96 3.40
C SER A 622 13.26 18.51 3.87
N SER A 623 12.01 18.16 4.17
CA SER A 623 11.65 16.79 4.57
C SER A 623 11.70 15.81 3.41
N ILE A 624 11.34 16.23 2.19
CA ILE A 624 11.49 15.42 0.98
C ILE A 624 13.00 15.23 0.69
N GLN A 625 13.81 16.27 0.76
CA GLN A 625 15.27 16.20 0.61
C GLN A 625 15.86 15.16 1.57
N ALA A 626 15.56 15.26 2.86
CA ALA A 626 16.12 14.38 3.89
C ALA A 626 15.71 12.90 3.73
N ARG A 627 14.52 12.64 3.16
CA ARG A 627 13.95 11.27 3.05
C ARG A 627 14.15 10.64 1.67
N SER A 628 14.45 11.42 0.64
CA SER A 628 14.67 10.92 -0.73
C SER A 628 15.95 10.11 -0.89
N GLY A 629 16.92 10.28 0.02
CA GLY A 629 18.27 9.75 -0.12
C GLY A 629 19.13 10.46 -1.18
N LEU A 630 18.61 11.52 -1.83
CA LEU A 630 19.31 12.32 -2.82
C LEU A 630 20.09 13.47 -2.17
N PRO A 631 21.23 13.89 -2.77
CA PRO A 631 21.94 15.09 -2.34
C PRO A 631 21.04 16.33 -2.38
N ALA A 632 21.14 17.18 -1.36
CA ALA A 632 20.29 18.37 -1.25
C ALA A 632 20.49 19.39 -2.38
N ASP A 633 21.66 19.46 -2.98
CA ASP A 633 22.01 20.31 -4.11
C ASP A 633 21.33 19.92 -5.44
N ARG A 634 20.73 18.73 -5.51
CA ARG A 634 19.89 18.33 -6.65
C ARG A 634 18.49 18.97 -6.61
N PHE A 635 18.09 19.54 -5.49
CA PHE A 635 16.77 20.12 -5.34
C PHE A 635 16.75 21.59 -5.72
N VAL A 636 15.88 21.96 -6.66
CA VAL A 636 15.60 23.33 -7.02
C VAL A 636 14.60 23.92 -6.03
N VAL A 637 14.99 24.99 -5.34
CA VAL A 637 14.19 25.62 -4.29
C VAL A 637 14.15 27.13 -4.51
N ASN A 638 12.96 27.69 -4.71
CA ASN A 638 12.73 29.12 -4.91
C ASN A 638 11.55 29.69 -4.08
N VAL A 639 10.98 28.86 -3.21
CA VAL A 639 9.82 29.21 -2.38
C VAL A 639 10.03 30.47 -1.54
N GLU A 640 11.28 30.84 -1.23
CA GLU A 640 11.58 31.97 -0.36
C GLU A 640 11.13 33.32 -0.97
N ASN A 641 11.10 33.44 -2.31
CA ASN A 641 10.75 34.66 -3.01
C ASN A 641 9.34 34.66 -3.62
N TRP A 642 8.77 33.49 -3.84
CA TRP A 642 7.48 33.31 -4.51
C TRP A 642 6.36 32.91 -3.57
N GLY A 643 6.68 32.28 -2.43
CA GLY A 643 5.67 31.58 -1.63
C GLY A 643 5.05 30.42 -2.40
N ASN A 644 3.92 29.96 -1.93
CA ASN A 644 3.14 28.91 -2.60
C ASN A 644 2.19 29.54 -3.64
N THR A 645 2.56 29.50 -4.90
CA THR A 645 1.74 29.94 -6.05
C THR A 645 0.97 28.77 -6.68
N SER A 646 0.60 27.74 -5.90
CA SER A 646 -0.21 26.59 -6.32
C SER A 646 0.36 25.91 -7.58
N SER A 647 -0.42 25.73 -8.66
CA SER A 647 0.00 25.08 -9.90
C SER A 647 1.16 25.79 -10.63
N SER A 648 1.38 27.08 -10.36
CA SER A 648 2.45 27.86 -10.99
C SER A 648 3.85 27.57 -10.44
N THR A 649 3.99 26.92 -9.29
CA THR A 649 5.28 26.75 -8.60
C THR A 649 6.33 25.97 -9.40
N ILE A 650 5.94 24.87 -10.03
CA ILE A 650 6.86 24.03 -10.83
C ILE A 650 7.34 24.76 -12.08
N PRO A 651 6.48 25.30 -12.95
CA PRO A 651 6.94 26.00 -14.14
C PRO A 651 7.77 27.26 -13.82
N ILE A 652 7.52 27.97 -12.71
CA ILE A 652 8.38 29.06 -12.23
C ILE A 652 9.78 28.51 -11.89
N ALA A 653 9.84 27.41 -11.15
CA ALA A 653 11.11 26.83 -10.75
C ALA A 653 11.91 26.29 -11.96
N ILE A 654 11.25 25.73 -12.97
CA ILE A 654 11.88 25.35 -14.24
C ILE A 654 12.46 26.59 -14.94
N ALA A 655 11.65 27.64 -15.13
CA ALA A 655 12.07 28.86 -15.82
C ALA A 655 13.27 29.54 -15.15
N GLU A 656 13.33 29.55 -13.81
CA GLU A 656 14.48 30.09 -13.07
C GLU A 656 15.71 29.16 -13.08
N HIS A 657 15.51 27.84 -13.28
CA HIS A 657 16.60 26.86 -13.31
C HIS A 657 17.28 26.79 -14.68
N LEU A 658 16.54 26.94 -15.77
CA LEU A 658 17.07 26.84 -17.15
C LEU A 658 18.31 27.70 -17.42
N PRO A 659 18.38 28.98 -16.97
CA PRO A 659 19.55 29.82 -17.20
C PRO A 659 20.85 29.30 -16.55
N THR A 660 20.77 28.31 -15.65
CA THR A 660 21.96 27.66 -15.08
C THR A 660 22.57 26.61 -15.99
N GLY A 661 21.95 26.32 -17.14
CA GLY A 661 22.39 25.32 -18.12
C GLY A 661 22.28 23.88 -17.61
N PRO A 662 21.14 23.44 -17.02
CA PRO A 662 21.01 22.09 -16.49
C PRO A 662 21.06 21.05 -17.60
N THR A 663 21.62 19.87 -17.28
CA THR A 663 21.64 18.71 -18.18
C THR A 663 21.30 17.44 -17.42
N GLY A 664 20.75 16.43 -18.12
CA GLY A 664 20.42 15.12 -17.55
C GLY A 664 19.00 15.04 -17.01
N LEU A 665 18.72 13.94 -16.31
CA LEU A 665 17.38 13.63 -15.84
C LEU A 665 16.96 14.50 -14.66
N GLY A 666 15.73 15.00 -14.71
CA GLY A 666 15.07 15.70 -13.61
C GLY A 666 13.76 15.05 -13.23
N GLY A 667 13.34 15.23 -11.98
CA GLY A 667 12.03 14.81 -11.47
C GLY A 667 11.18 16.00 -11.08
N LEU A 668 9.98 16.09 -11.63
CA LEU A 668 8.95 17.04 -11.23
C LEU A 668 7.95 16.33 -10.32
N VAL A 669 7.57 16.95 -9.20
CA VAL A 669 6.60 16.32 -8.30
C VAL A 669 5.73 17.34 -7.57
N ALA A 670 4.43 17.09 -7.52
CA ALA A 670 3.43 17.94 -6.88
C ALA A 670 2.45 17.15 -6.01
N PHE A 671 1.88 17.87 -5.04
CA PHE A 671 0.79 17.42 -4.19
C PHE A 671 -0.13 18.61 -3.91
N GLY A 672 -1.44 18.41 -3.95
CA GLY A 672 -2.42 19.48 -3.80
C GLY A 672 -3.76 19.02 -3.25
N ALA A 673 -4.69 19.98 -3.17
CA ALA A 673 -6.07 19.72 -2.75
C ALA A 673 -6.74 18.69 -3.66
N GLY A 674 -7.68 17.95 -3.07
CA GLY A 674 -8.43 16.93 -3.76
C GLY A 674 -8.50 15.60 -2.98
N LEU A 675 -7.48 14.96 -2.38
CA LEU A 675 -6.07 15.26 -2.57
C LEU A 675 -5.60 14.79 -3.94
N THR A 676 -4.81 15.58 -4.61
CA THR A 676 -4.21 15.22 -5.91
C THR A 676 -2.70 15.12 -5.79
N SER A 677 -2.09 14.20 -6.52
CA SER A 677 -0.64 14.10 -6.63
C SER A 677 -0.22 13.80 -8.06
N ALA A 678 0.95 14.27 -8.44
CA ALA A 678 1.48 14.05 -9.78
C ALA A 678 3.01 14.10 -9.78
N ALA A 679 3.64 13.34 -10.68
CA ALA A 679 5.06 13.43 -10.94
C ALA A 679 5.36 13.18 -12.41
N ALA A 680 6.51 13.67 -12.88
CA ALA A 680 7.03 13.40 -14.21
C ALA A 680 8.55 13.35 -14.20
N VAL A 681 9.13 12.59 -15.11
CA VAL A 681 10.54 12.69 -15.44
C VAL A 681 10.70 13.67 -16.60
N VAL A 682 11.70 14.51 -16.52
CA VAL A 682 12.13 15.39 -17.58
C VAL A 682 13.61 15.13 -17.92
N GLU A 683 14.01 15.48 -19.13
CA GLU A 683 15.41 15.51 -19.53
C GLU A 683 15.78 16.97 -19.88
N PHE A 684 16.71 17.53 -19.15
CA PHE A 684 17.30 18.83 -19.46
C PHE A 684 18.38 18.64 -20.54
N THR A 685 18.21 19.30 -21.67
CA THR A 685 19.05 19.08 -22.87
C THR A 685 20.32 19.96 -22.90
N GLY A 686 20.41 20.95 -22.01
CA GLY A 686 21.47 21.97 -22.02
C GLY A 686 21.38 22.94 -23.20
N LYS A 687 20.24 22.97 -23.92
CA LYS A 687 19.91 23.96 -24.95
C LYS A 687 19.31 25.21 -24.29
N ASP A 688 19.52 26.36 -24.93
CA ASP A 688 18.95 27.63 -24.48
C ASP A 688 17.48 27.77 -24.89
#